data_91af192e62703108a4c79f95888c5634
#
_entry.id   91af192e62703108a4c79f95888c5634
#
_cell.length_a   1.000
_cell.length_b   1.000
_cell.length_c   1.000
_cell.angle_alpha   90.00
_cell.angle_beta   90.00
_cell.angle_gamma   90.00
#
_symmetry.space_group_name_H-M   'P 1'
#
loop_
_entity.id
_entity.type
_entity.pdbx_description
1 polymer ?
#
loop_
_entity_poly.entity_id
_entity_poly.type
_entity_poly.pdbx_seq_one_letter_code
_entity_poly.pdbx_strand_id
1 'polypeptide(L)'
;MAGVAGLAATGCSAESSLETTEETGLPVDPAKGGEWIPAACWHNCGGRCMNKVMVKDGAVVRQKTDDTHEDSFDYPQQRGCVRGKTQQQQCFGADRLKYPIKRKGWSPDNPNGELRGKDEWERISWDEAVDYIAGQFKTIKEKYGNQAFLLGSYGSRLAFSPLLAWGGHTSAADTTSHGAYLLNTANTIGIPRTDAGVCNDRTDMLNADTIVFYASNPAWSAPGTPSYHYIRAKEAGVKFITVDPIYTASAQMLDAEWIPIRTGTDTAFLLGVASEMIRLDKAEGNVVDWDFLDKYTVGFDADHKPEDLKEDVNFLDYLEGKYDGVKHDAEWASEICGVPTDKITWFAREIGKEKNVWLLHNFAAARCNGCENVPQLFMTVGAMGGHMGKPGNCVANNYHANAGNGGPSLVKAGKTGYPSLKNEIDGVIPGPQVWEACMTGKYRMVGDWYSGKGSQAGEDRTCDIHCIIHDENAYLQTGPNMKRGIEAHRKMDFVLSKAQFMTTQAMYSDIVLPVTTQWEVPGGLSASNREFLFCFKQVTEPLYEAKTDVQINSLIMEALGVDPKTVYPISEKQAFFNSIATATVIKNDDSGKFETLVTITDEDIAEWGVEGKPQTGRVTLKEFISNGGYQVERKKGDKYSSFIGYSDFIKDPEGKPLTTKSGKFEITCQAKADLFNSIGLCDHEYAPYPEYIVPTLGYETTFKDGKIGGEKGEYPYLLFNPHYFRRSHSVFDNCPWLREAWANPVFLNASDAKEKGIENGDTVRVWTKYGEVLRKACCMENLMPGEVGIPHGSWVRVNEETGIDEGGADNYLTGNDISGGGVTSYNNNNCNFEKYDGPALEDDCNIDARILDLG
;
A
#
# COMPACT_ATOMS: atom_id res chain seq x y z
N MET A 1 -6.41 0.48 -36.34
CA MET A 1 -6.95 -0.75 -36.98
C MET A 1 -5.89 -1.31 -37.89
N ALA A 2 -5.51 -2.51 -37.69
CA ALA A 2 -4.63 -3.46 -38.38
C ALA A 2 -3.45 -3.79 -37.46
N GLY A 3 -3.18 -5.00 -37.11
CA GLY A 3 -3.47 -6.34 -37.48
C GLY A 3 -2.93 -7.23 -36.39
N VAL A 4 -3.84 -7.92 -35.70
CA VAL A 4 -3.50 -9.14 -34.97
C VAL A 4 -3.87 -10.28 -35.90
N ALA A 5 -2.93 -10.79 -36.66
CA ALA A 5 -3.07 -12.02 -37.39
C ALA A 5 -1.82 -12.86 -37.19
N GLY A 6 -1.98 -14.01 -36.56
CA GLY A 6 -1.25 -15.18 -36.84
C GLY A 6 0.12 -15.33 -36.16
N LEU A 7 0.18 -15.72 -34.92
CA LEU A 7 1.20 -16.64 -34.44
C LEU A 7 0.58 -18.02 -34.40
N ALA A 8 0.79 -18.75 -35.47
CA ALA A 8 0.52 -20.18 -35.51
C ALA A 8 1.51 -20.87 -34.55
N ALA A 9 0.97 -21.51 -33.55
CA ALA A 9 1.71 -22.38 -32.66
C ALA A 9 2.40 -23.50 -33.46
N THR A 10 3.73 -23.50 -33.52
CA THR A 10 4.49 -24.70 -33.77
C THR A 10 4.50 -25.49 -32.47
N GLY A 11 3.54 -26.38 -32.34
CA GLY A 11 3.44 -27.28 -31.21
C GLY A 11 4.63 -28.20 -31.14
N CYS A 12 5.32 -28.25 -30.02
CA CYS A 12 6.06 -29.43 -29.61
C CYS A 12 5.08 -30.57 -29.46
N SER A 13 5.22 -31.59 -30.28
CA SER A 13 4.48 -32.83 -30.17
C SER A 13 5.01 -33.67 -29.01
N ALA A 14 4.53 -33.35 -27.78
CA ALA A 14 4.41 -34.36 -26.75
C ALA A 14 3.01 -34.95 -26.94
N GLU A 15 2.89 -36.14 -27.50
CA GLU A 15 1.68 -36.94 -27.44
C GLU A 15 1.38 -37.29 -25.99
N SER A 16 0.75 -36.35 -25.26
CA SER A 16 -0.01 -36.74 -24.08
C SER A 16 -1.28 -37.40 -24.60
N SER A 17 -1.47 -38.68 -24.31
CA SER A 17 -2.72 -39.40 -24.53
C SER A 17 -3.82 -38.72 -23.71
N LEU A 18 -4.45 -37.67 -24.27
CA LEU A 18 -5.65 -37.06 -23.68
C LEU A 18 -6.75 -38.13 -23.73
N GLU A 19 -7.25 -38.54 -22.57
CA GLU A 19 -8.47 -39.35 -22.50
C GLU A 19 -9.59 -38.62 -23.26
N THR A 20 -10.19 -39.28 -24.21
CA THR A 20 -11.34 -38.76 -24.98
C THR A 20 -12.62 -39.45 -24.52
N THR A 21 -13.75 -38.76 -24.62
CA THR A 21 -15.04 -39.39 -24.37
C THR A 21 -15.35 -40.38 -25.51
N GLU A 22 -15.85 -41.60 -25.20
CA GLU A 22 -16.23 -42.61 -26.21
C GLU A 22 -17.29 -42.10 -27.18
N GLU A 23 -18.16 -41.15 -26.78
CA GLU A 23 -19.26 -40.61 -27.59
C GLU A 23 -18.89 -39.51 -28.59
N THR A 24 -17.91 -38.66 -28.28
CA THR A 24 -17.65 -37.46 -29.09
C THR A 24 -16.22 -37.38 -29.63
N GLY A 25 -15.29 -38.16 -29.14
CA GLY A 25 -13.85 -38.08 -29.48
C GLY A 25 -13.17 -36.77 -28.98
N LEU A 26 -13.88 -35.94 -28.21
CA LEU A 26 -13.34 -34.73 -27.66
C LEU A 26 -12.58 -34.98 -26.34
N PRO A 27 -11.55 -34.17 -26.02
CA PRO A 27 -10.85 -34.30 -24.76
C PRO A 27 -11.82 -34.20 -23.56
N VAL A 28 -11.63 -35.09 -22.60
CA VAL A 28 -12.40 -35.03 -21.34
C VAL A 28 -12.07 -33.73 -20.63
N ASP A 29 -13.11 -32.97 -20.19
CA ASP A 29 -12.91 -31.79 -19.37
C ASP A 29 -12.19 -32.18 -18.07
N PRO A 30 -10.95 -31.72 -17.82
CA PRO A 30 -10.20 -32.07 -16.62
C PRO A 30 -10.88 -31.62 -15.33
N ALA A 31 -11.80 -30.64 -15.40
CA ALA A 31 -12.55 -30.15 -14.25
C ALA A 31 -13.84 -30.94 -13.96
N LYS A 32 -14.22 -31.93 -14.82
CA LYS A 32 -15.44 -32.74 -14.62
C LYS A 32 -15.33 -33.52 -13.30
N GLY A 33 -16.28 -33.33 -12.39
CA GLY A 33 -16.32 -33.97 -11.07
C GLY A 33 -15.48 -33.30 -9.98
N GLY A 34 -14.87 -32.14 -10.24
CA GLY A 34 -14.20 -31.35 -9.22
C GLY A 34 -15.16 -30.48 -8.39
N GLU A 35 -14.66 -29.96 -7.25
CA GLU A 35 -15.38 -29.08 -6.33
C GLU A 35 -14.86 -27.65 -6.43
N TRP A 36 -15.78 -26.66 -6.46
CA TRP A 36 -15.44 -25.25 -6.38
C TRP A 36 -15.28 -24.81 -4.91
N ILE A 37 -14.07 -24.37 -4.54
CA ILE A 37 -13.72 -23.91 -3.20
C ILE A 37 -13.44 -22.40 -3.23
N PRO A 38 -14.02 -21.59 -2.31
CA PRO A 38 -13.66 -20.19 -2.16
C PRO A 38 -12.19 -20.05 -1.78
N ALA A 39 -11.47 -19.27 -2.57
CA ALA A 39 -10.02 -19.05 -2.46
C ALA A 39 -9.70 -17.58 -2.69
N ALA A 40 -10.31 -16.71 -1.90
CA ALA A 40 -10.18 -15.26 -2.04
C ALA A 40 -8.72 -14.83 -2.15
N CYS A 41 -8.46 -13.82 -2.96
CA CYS A 41 -7.16 -13.17 -3.03
C CYS A 41 -7.16 -11.93 -2.14
N TRP A 42 -6.32 -11.96 -1.13
CA TRP A 42 -6.21 -10.87 -0.17
C TRP A 42 -4.74 -10.48 0.02
N HIS A 43 -4.32 -9.41 -0.65
CA HIS A 43 -3.01 -8.81 -0.52
C HIS A 43 -3.14 -7.29 -0.35
N ASN A 44 -2.05 -6.61 -0.08
CA ASN A 44 -2.04 -5.16 0.16
C ASN A 44 -2.25 -4.30 -1.10
N CYS A 45 -2.67 -4.89 -2.21
CA CYS A 45 -3.13 -4.14 -3.39
C CYS A 45 -4.53 -3.53 -3.22
N GLY A 46 -5.24 -3.86 -2.14
CA GLY A 46 -6.61 -3.39 -1.88
C GLY A 46 -7.70 -4.03 -2.72
N GLY A 47 -7.36 -4.94 -3.63
CA GLY A 47 -8.32 -5.58 -4.53
C GLY A 47 -9.41 -6.37 -3.81
N ARG A 48 -9.07 -7.10 -2.76
CA ARG A 48 -10.01 -7.93 -1.99
C ARG A 48 -10.91 -8.75 -2.91
N CYS A 49 -10.32 -9.67 -3.65
CA CYS A 49 -10.99 -10.31 -4.76
C CYS A 49 -11.63 -11.63 -4.35
N MET A 50 -12.83 -11.88 -4.83
CA MET A 50 -13.45 -13.18 -4.72
C MET A 50 -12.89 -14.09 -5.82
N ASN A 51 -12.03 -15.02 -5.44
CA ASN A 51 -11.58 -16.10 -6.33
C ASN A 51 -12.16 -17.41 -5.85
N LYS A 52 -12.42 -18.31 -6.80
CA LYS A 52 -12.78 -19.71 -6.54
C LYS A 52 -11.84 -20.61 -7.33
N VAL A 53 -11.43 -21.70 -6.73
CA VAL A 53 -10.62 -22.74 -7.38
C VAL A 53 -11.41 -24.03 -7.49
N MET A 54 -11.23 -24.73 -8.61
CA MET A 54 -11.75 -26.06 -8.80
C MET A 54 -10.68 -27.07 -8.38
N VAL A 55 -10.98 -27.83 -7.34
CA VAL A 55 -10.11 -28.91 -6.87
C VAL A 55 -10.66 -30.25 -7.35
N LYS A 56 -9.80 -31.05 -7.98
CA LYS A 56 -10.10 -32.41 -8.38
C LYS A 56 -8.89 -33.29 -8.06
N ASP A 57 -9.13 -34.38 -7.36
CA ASP A 57 -8.10 -35.35 -6.97
C ASP A 57 -6.87 -34.70 -6.28
N GLY A 58 -7.14 -33.69 -5.45
CA GLY A 58 -6.11 -32.91 -4.73
C GLY A 58 -5.40 -31.85 -5.55
N ALA A 59 -5.71 -31.68 -6.83
CA ALA A 59 -5.11 -30.70 -7.72
C ALA A 59 -6.06 -29.53 -8.03
N VAL A 60 -5.53 -28.30 -8.07
CA VAL A 60 -6.25 -27.14 -8.58
C VAL A 60 -6.21 -27.14 -10.11
N VAL A 61 -7.33 -27.44 -10.73
CA VAL A 61 -7.45 -27.60 -12.19
C VAL A 61 -8.03 -26.37 -12.91
N ARG A 62 -8.76 -25.52 -12.21
CA ARG A 62 -9.33 -24.26 -12.73
C ARG A 62 -9.42 -23.19 -11.64
N GLN A 63 -9.47 -21.95 -12.08
CA GLN A 63 -9.72 -20.80 -11.23
C GLN A 63 -10.66 -19.82 -11.93
N LYS A 64 -11.58 -19.25 -11.18
CA LYS A 64 -12.49 -18.18 -11.63
C LYS A 64 -12.61 -17.07 -10.60
N THR A 65 -13.20 -15.95 -11.02
CA THR A 65 -13.59 -14.88 -10.10
C THR A 65 -15.07 -15.03 -9.73
N ASP A 66 -15.69 -13.95 -9.25
CA ASP A 66 -17.09 -13.94 -8.88
C ASP A 66 -18.02 -14.33 -10.06
N ASP A 67 -18.96 -15.20 -9.80
CA ASP A 67 -20.00 -15.66 -10.72
C ASP A 67 -21.32 -15.92 -9.99
N THR A 68 -21.50 -15.29 -8.82
CA THR A 68 -22.63 -15.56 -7.92
C THR A 68 -23.91 -14.92 -8.38
N HIS A 69 -23.84 -13.86 -9.20
CA HIS A 69 -24.99 -13.09 -9.68
C HIS A 69 -24.68 -12.43 -11.04
N GLU A 70 -25.71 -11.95 -11.70
CA GLU A 70 -25.58 -11.14 -12.93
C GLU A 70 -24.92 -9.80 -12.59
N ASP A 71 -23.94 -9.42 -13.41
CA ASP A 71 -23.14 -8.21 -13.19
C ASP A 71 -23.90 -6.95 -13.52
N SER A 72 -23.89 -5.98 -12.62
CA SER A 72 -24.43 -4.63 -12.85
C SER A 72 -23.64 -3.59 -12.09
N PHE A 73 -23.84 -2.30 -12.40
CA PHE A 73 -23.20 -1.22 -11.64
C PHE A 73 -23.70 -1.16 -10.18
N ASP A 74 -24.99 -1.42 -9.96
CA ASP A 74 -25.60 -1.42 -8.62
C ASP A 74 -25.15 -2.65 -7.80
N TYR A 75 -24.96 -3.80 -8.48
CA TYR A 75 -24.53 -5.06 -7.85
C TYR A 75 -23.40 -5.69 -8.68
N PRO A 76 -22.17 -5.14 -8.60
CA PRO A 76 -21.06 -5.60 -9.42
C PRO A 76 -20.48 -6.91 -8.90
N GLN A 77 -20.12 -7.80 -9.82
CA GLN A 77 -19.31 -8.96 -9.48
C GLN A 77 -17.94 -8.55 -8.92
N GLN A 78 -17.46 -9.22 -7.89
CA GLN A 78 -16.18 -8.93 -7.24
C GLN A 78 -15.02 -9.57 -8.00
N ARG A 79 -14.39 -8.81 -8.88
CA ARG A 79 -13.39 -9.29 -9.83
C ARG A 79 -12.01 -9.43 -9.24
N GLY A 80 -11.35 -10.54 -9.54
CA GLY A 80 -9.92 -10.72 -9.38
C GLY A 80 -9.12 -10.23 -10.59
N CYS A 81 -7.82 -10.15 -10.40
CA CYS A 81 -6.87 -9.82 -11.47
C CYS A 81 -5.91 -11.01 -11.71
N VAL A 82 -5.01 -10.84 -12.68
CA VAL A 82 -4.03 -11.92 -13.02
C VAL A 82 -3.12 -12.29 -11.85
N ARG A 83 -2.77 -11.35 -10.95
CA ARG A 83 -1.98 -11.67 -9.73
C ARG A 83 -2.73 -12.67 -8.85
N GLY A 84 -4.02 -12.47 -8.62
CA GLY A 84 -4.84 -13.43 -7.88
C GLY A 84 -4.95 -14.79 -8.55
N LYS A 85 -4.83 -14.84 -9.87
CA LYS A 85 -4.81 -16.11 -10.62
C LYS A 85 -3.48 -16.86 -10.53
N THR A 86 -2.41 -16.23 -10.07
CA THR A 86 -1.12 -16.88 -9.83
C THR A 86 -0.96 -17.42 -8.40
N GLN A 87 -1.98 -17.35 -7.56
CA GLN A 87 -1.94 -17.94 -6.21
C GLN A 87 -1.61 -19.44 -6.22
N GLN A 88 -1.96 -20.14 -7.29
CA GLN A 88 -1.56 -21.54 -7.48
C GLN A 88 -0.03 -21.67 -7.46
N GLN A 89 0.71 -20.76 -8.11
CA GLN A 89 2.18 -20.78 -8.10
C GLN A 89 2.74 -20.39 -6.71
N GLN A 90 2.03 -19.55 -5.96
CA GLN A 90 2.43 -19.28 -4.59
C GLN A 90 2.23 -20.48 -3.67
N CYS A 91 1.12 -21.21 -3.82
CA CYS A 91 0.87 -22.38 -2.98
C CYS A 91 1.73 -23.59 -3.36
N PHE A 92 1.83 -23.89 -4.64
CA PHE A 92 2.45 -25.13 -5.15
C PHE A 92 3.77 -24.88 -5.90
N GLY A 93 4.35 -23.69 -5.82
CA GLY A 93 5.61 -23.34 -6.47
C GLY A 93 6.78 -24.20 -5.97
N ALA A 94 7.72 -24.51 -6.85
CA ALA A 94 8.91 -25.29 -6.52
C ALA A 94 9.82 -24.61 -5.48
N ASP A 95 9.73 -23.31 -5.38
CA ASP A 95 10.48 -22.45 -4.45
C ASP A 95 9.83 -22.31 -3.06
N ARG A 96 8.73 -23.05 -2.78
CA ARG A 96 8.15 -23.15 -1.44
C ARG A 96 9.16 -23.72 -0.46
N LEU A 97 9.28 -23.05 0.69
CA LEU A 97 10.02 -23.60 1.82
C LEU A 97 9.34 -24.87 2.33
N LYS A 98 10.11 -25.97 2.43
CA LYS A 98 9.58 -27.29 2.73
C LYS A 98 9.69 -27.66 4.20
N TYR A 99 10.72 -27.17 4.90
CA TYR A 99 11.06 -27.53 6.26
C TYR A 99 11.77 -26.34 6.94
N PRO A 100 11.92 -26.34 8.28
CA PRO A 100 12.76 -25.37 8.97
C PRO A 100 14.21 -25.44 8.50
N ILE A 101 14.84 -24.29 8.35
CA ILE A 101 16.22 -24.16 7.91
C ILE A 101 16.98 -23.17 8.79
N LYS A 102 18.29 -23.39 8.92
CA LYS A 102 19.21 -22.44 9.52
C LYS A 102 20.43 -22.20 8.63
N ARG A 103 21.08 -21.06 8.80
CA ARG A 103 22.36 -20.81 8.14
C ARG A 103 23.43 -21.78 8.65
N LYS A 104 24.28 -22.34 7.77
CA LYS A 104 25.38 -23.23 8.16
C LYS A 104 26.41 -22.54 9.05
N GLY A 105 26.71 -21.27 8.77
CA GLY A 105 27.66 -20.49 9.55
C GLY A 105 27.16 -20.00 10.90
N TRP A 106 25.85 -20.16 11.20
CA TRP A 106 25.27 -19.72 12.46
C TRP A 106 25.29 -20.80 13.55
N SER A 107 25.58 -20.40 14.76
CA SER A 107 25.36 -21.20 15.98
C SER A 107 24.93 -20.29 17.15
N PRO A 108 24.31 -20.85 18.23
CA PRO A 108 23.90 -20.07 19.39
C PRO A 108 24.99 -19.18 20.00
N ASP A 109 26.23 -19.64 20.00
CA ASP A 109 27.38 -18.94 20.59
C ASP A 109 28.13 -18.05 19.57
N ASN A 110 27.83 -18.19 18.28
CA ASN A 110 28.50 -17.44 17.23
C ASN A 110 27.52 -17.12 16.09
N PRO A 111 26.88 -15.95 16.10
CA PRO A 111 25.88 -15.58 15.09
C PRO A 111 26.45 -15.40 13.68
N ASN A 112 27.76 -15.13 13.51
CA ASN A 112 28.42 -14.89 12.22
C ASN A 112 27.54 -13.97 11.29
N GLY A 113 27.10 -12.85 11.83
CA GLY A 113 26.14 -11.96 11.17
C GLY A 113 26.58 -11.47 9.80
N GLU A 114 27.89 -11.35 9.57
CA GLU A 114 28.50 -10.96 8.30
C GLU A 114 28.15 -11.90 7.13
N LEU A 115 27.78 -13.14 7.44
CA LEU A 115 27.39 -14.12 6.44
C LEU A 115 25.91 -14.03 6.05
N ARG A 116 25.09 -13.22 6.75
CA ARG A 116 23.67 -13.04 6.39
C ARG A 116 23.53 -12.46 4.99
N GLY A 117 22.71 -13.10 4.16
CA GLY A 117 22.53 -12.79 2.76
C GLY A 117 23.43 -13.57 1.78
N LYS A 118 24.46 -14.24 2.26
CA LYS A 118 25.45 -14.97 1.43
C LYS A 118 25.88 -16.34 1.97
N ASP A 119 25.29 -16.77 3.09
CA ASP A 119 25.58 -18.07 3.70
C ASP A 119 24.84 -19.20 2.98
N GLU A 120 25.31 -20.43 3.17
CA GLU A 120 24.59 -21.64 2.80
C GLU A 120 23.56 -22.01 3.88
N TRP A 121 22.59 -22.82 3.50
CA TRP A 121 21.53 -23.26 4.38
C TRP A 121 21.62 -24.75 4.68
N GLU A 122 21.11 -25.17 5.83
CA GLU A 122 20.91 -26.56 6.19
C GLU A 122 19.53 -26.77 6.80
N ARG A 123 18.95 -27.94 6.53
CA ARG A 123 17.69 -28.36 7.13
C ARG A 123 17.91 -28.70 8.59
N ILE A 124 16.95 -28.29 9.44
CA ILE A 124 16.82 -28.67 10.84
C ILE A 124 15.42 -29.21 11.12
N SER A 125 15.27 -29.96 12.21
CA SER A 125 13.94 -30.38 12.66
C SER A 125 13.17 -29.21 13.30
N TRP A 126 11.85 -29.35 13.44
CA TRP A 126 11.04 -28.38 14.18
C TRP A 126 11.46 -28.28 15.63
N ASP A 127 11.81 -29.40 16.29
CA ASP A 127 12.26 -29.41 17.70
C ASP A 127 13.56 -28.62 17.83
N GLU A 128 14.55 -28.85 16.97
CA GLU A 128 15.80 -28.10 16.95
C GLU A 128 15.55 -26.60 16.69
N ALA A 129 14.68 -26.26 15.75
CA ALA A 129 14.35 -24.87 15.43
C ALA A 129 13.74 -24.16 16.64
N VAL A 130 12.77 -24.79 17.31
CA VAL A 130 12.10 -24.25 18.49
C VAL A 130 13.05 -24.12 19.67
N ASP A 131 13.91 -25.11 19.90
CA ASP A 131 14.91 -25.07 20.96
C ASP A 131 15.93 -23.94 20.73
N TYR A 132 16.43 -23.76 19.51
CA TYR A 132 17.32 -22.65 19.16
C TYR A 132 16.66 -21.29 19.38
N ILE A 133 15.43 -21.12 18.88
CA ILE A 133 14.68 -19.86 19.01
C ILE A 133 14.43 -19.54 20.49
N ALA A 134 13.92 -20.50 21.25
CA ALA A 134 13.63 -20.30 22.67
C ALA A 134 14.91 -20.03 23.47
N GLY A 135 16.02 -20.70 23.16
CA GLY A 135 17.32 -20.47 23.75
C GLY A 135 17.83 -19.05 23.50
N GLN A 136 17.80 -18.59 22.24
CA GLN A 136 18.18 -17.23 21.88
C GLN A 136 17.29 -16.19 22.55
N PHE A 137 15.98 -16.39 22.53
CA PHE A 137 15.04 -15.47 23.19
C PHE A 137 15.28 -15.35 24.68
N LYS A 138 15.49 -16.46 25.39
CA LYS A 138 15.82 -16.45 26.82
C LYS A 138 17.13 -15.70 27.10
N THR A 139 18.19 -15.97 26.31
CA THR A 139 19.48 -15.32 26.43
C THR A 139 19.41 -13.81 26.22
N ILE A 140 18.71 -13.36 25.15
CA ILE A 140 18.54 -11.94 24.82
C ILE A 140 17.71 -11.25 25.89
N LYS A 141 16.62 -11.86 26.33
CA LYS A 141 15.78 -11.30 27.40
C LYS A 141 16.54 -11.17 28.72
N GLU A 142 17.33 -12.18 29.10
CA GLU A 142 18.13 -12.14 30.33
C GLU A 142 19.15 -11.01 30.31
N LYS A 143 19.80 -10.80 29.16
CA LYS A 143 20.85 -9.78 29.03
C LYS A 143 20.30 -8.36 28.86
N TYR A 144 19.25 -8.19 28.05
CA TYR A 144 18.86 -6.89 27.53
C TYR A 144 17.37 -6.56 27.77
N GLY A 145 16.56 -7.56 28.20
CA GLY A 145 15.12 -7.38 28.38
C GLY A 145 14.31 -7.46 27.08
N ASN A 146 12.99 -7.40 27.20
CA ASN A 146 12.07 -7.55 26.05
C ASN A 146 12.14 -6.39 25.05
N GLN A 147 12.60 -5.21 25.44
CA GLN A 147 12.81 -4.08 24.53
C GLN A 147 13.90 -4.32 23.47
N ALA A 148 14.73 -5.35 23.65
CA ALA A 148 15.78 -5.73 22.69
C ALA A 148 15.24 -6.51 21.46
N PHE A 149 13.99 -6.95 21.51
CA PHE A 149 13.33 -7.58 20.37
C PHE A 149 12.62 -6.54 19.52
N LEU A 150 12.96 -6.46 18.24
CA LEU A 150 12.28 -5.64 17.26
C LEU A 150 11.40 -6.50 16.36
N LEU A 151 10.11 -6.23 16.34
CA LEU A 151 9.25 -6.75 15.30
C LEU A 151 9.39 -5.87 14.07
N GLY A 152 10.00 -6.41 13.02
CA GLY A 152 10.20 -5.75 11.74
C GLY A 152 8.92 -5.65 10.92
N SER A 153 7.88 -5.04 11.50
CA SER A 153 6.55 -4.93 10.91
C SER A 153 5.99 -3.54 11.10
N TYR A 154 5.39 -3.02 10.05
CA TYR A 154 4.64 -1.77 10.12
C TYR A 154 3.34 -1.95 10.88
N GLY A 155 3.23 -1.30 12.05
CA GLY A 155 1.97 -1.04 12.73
C GLY A 155 1.01 -2.22 12.75
N SER A 156 1.53 -3.42 12.66
CA SER A 156 0.71 -4.59 12.53
C SER A 156 0.00 -4.81 13.85
N ARG A 157 -1.30 -4.81 13.78
CA ARG A 157 -2.16 -5.31 14.85
C ARG A 157 -1.94 -6.80 15.12
N LEU A 158 -1.15 -7.43 14.26
CA LEU A 158 -0.69 -8.81 14.30
C LEU A 158 0.72 -8.84 14.92
N ALA A 159 0.84 -8.31 16.12
CA ALA A 159 2.06 -8.37 16.88
C ALA A 159 2.42 -9.84 17.14
N PHE A 160 3.72 -10.17 17.16
CA PHE A 160 4.20 -11.52 17.37
C PHE A 160 3.76 -12.07 18.74
N SER A 161 2.71 -12.89 18.73
CA SER A 161 2.00 -13.35 19.91
C SER A 161 2.91 -14.01 20.98
N PRO A 162 3.95 -14.80 20.62
CA PRO A 162 4.86 -15.35 21.62
C PRO A 162 5.52 -14.29 22.49
N LEU A 163 6.03 -13.21 21.88
CA LEU A 163 6.63 -12.13 22.65
C LEU A 163 5.61 -11.30 23.42
N LEU A 164 4.44 -11.04 22.85
CA LEU A 164 3.38 -10.33 23.57
C LEU A 164 2.98 -11.08 24.85
N ALA A 165 2.77 -12.39 24.73
CA ALA A 165 2.44 -13.22 25.88
C ALA A 165 3.60 -13.39 26.88
N TRP A 166 4.83 -13.14 26.46
CA TRP A 166 6.06 -13.32 27.24
C TRP A 166 6.72 -12.02 27.72
N GLY A 167 6.03 -10.86 27.55
CA GLY A 167 6.48 -9.57 28.11
C GLY A 167 6.62 -8.42 27.10
N GLY A 168 6.27 -8.63 25.85
CA GLY A 168 6.22 -7.58 24.80
C GLY A 168 7.49 -7.50 23.94
N HIS A 169 7.54 -6.50 23.08
CA HIS A 169 8.64 -6.22 22.15
C HIS A 169 8.60 -4.75 21.68
N THR A 170 9.73 -4.24 21.20
CA THR A 170 9.79 -2.96 20.46
C THR A 170 9.12 -3.12 19.09
N SER A 171 8.33 -2.12 18.71
CA SER A 171 7.58 -2.09 17.47
C SER A 171 8.11 -1.01 16.53
N ALA A 172 7.82 -1.12 15.24
CA ALA A 172 7.98 -0.05 14.27
C ALA A 172 6.63 0.66 14.03
N ALA A 173 6.64 1.97 13.94
CA ALA A 173 5.50 2.76 13.50
C ALA A 173 5.77 3.32 12.09
N ASP A 174 4.73 3.36 11.27
CA ASP A 174 4.91 3.59 9.84
C ASP A 174 4.46 4.97 9.36
N THR A 175 5.41 5.87 9.06
CA THR A 175 5.15 7.08 8.26
C THR A 175 5.33 6.84 6.76
N THR A 176 5.99 5.79 6.36
CA THR A 176 6.27 5.50 4.96
C THR A 176 5.00 5.17 4.18
N SER A 177 4.09 4.38 4.75
CA SER A 177 2.87 3.93 4.06
C SER A 177 1.91 5.07 3.69
N HIS A 178 1.72 6.03 4.59
CA HIS A 178 0.77 7.12 4.42
C HIS A 178 1.45 8.45 4.10
N GLY A 179 2.76 8.53 4.20
CA GLY A 179 3.49 9.78 4.07
C GLY A 179 3.02 10.81 5.11
N ALA A 180 2.91 12.05 4.72
CA ALA A 180 2.48 13.14 5.59
C ALA A 180 0.96 13.17 5.87
N TYR A 181 0.14 12.31 5.21
CA TYR A 181 -1.33 12.43 5.30
C TYR A 181 -1.88 12.33 6.72
N LEU A 182 -1.42 11.35 7.51
CA LEU A 182 -1.98 11.13 8.85
C LEU A 182 -1.79 12.36 9.75
N LEU A 183 -0.58 12.88 9.81
CA LEU A 183 -0.24 14.01 10.67
C LEU A 183 -0.82 15.32 10.14
N ASN A 184 -0.85 15.51 8.82
CA ASN A 184 -1.38 16.73 8.23
C ASN A 184 -2.91 16.79 8.35
N THR A 185 -3.64 15.82 7.77
CA THR A 185 -5.10 15.91 7.69
C THR A 185 -5.82 15.69 9.02
N ALA A 186 -5.17 15.03 10.01
CA ALA A 186 -5.69 14.97 11.38
C ALA A 186 -5.79 16.35 12.03
N ASN A 187 -4.89 17.26 11.68
CA ASN A 187 -4.87 18.62 12.23
C ASN A 187 -5.67 19.61 11.36
N THR A 188 -5.54 19.53 10.04
CA THR A 188 -6.15 20.50 9.12
C THR A 188 -7.63 20.26 8.84
N ILE A 189 -8.08 18.98 8.85
CA ILE A 189 -9.48 18.62 8.60
C ILE A 189 -10.10 17.74 9.70
N GLY A 190 -9.31 17.35 10.70
CA GLY A 190 -9.75 16.52 11.81
C GLY A 190 -9.91 15.03 11.46
N ILE A 191 -9.42 14.60 10.30
CA ILE A 191 -9.55 13.23 9.79
C ILE A 191 -8.16 12.74 9.38
N PRO A 192 -7.56 11.77 10.11
CA PRO A 192 -6.19 11.32 9.84
C PRO A 192 -5.94 10.80 8.42
N ARG A 193 -6.97 10.30 7.78
CA ARG A 193 -6.94 9.89 6.37
C ARG A 193 -8.26 10.27 5.72
N THR A 194 -8.19 10.92 4.58
CA THR A 194 -9.38 11.32 3.82
C THR A 194 -9.83 10.21 2.85
N ASP A 195 -9.97 8.99 3.36
CA ASP A 195 -10.33 7.81 2.57
C ASP A 195 -11.81 7.36 2.81
N ALA A 196 -12.03 6.14 3.24
CA ALA A 196 -13.34 5.51 3.35
C ALA A 196 -14.40 6.34 4.09
N GLY A 197 -13.99 7.09 5.11
CA GLY A 197 -14.93 7.86 5.94
C GLY A 197 -15.48 9.10 5.25
N VAL A 198 -14.80 9.60 4.23
CA VAL A 198 -15.11 10.90 3.58
C VAL A 198 -15.13 10.83 2.06
N CYS A 199 -14.69 9.75 1.44
CA CYS A 199 -14.91 9.49 0.03
C CYS A 199 -16.40 9.17 -0.19
N ASN A 200 -17.00 9.70 -1.24
CA ASN A 200 -18.38 9.38 -1.61
C ASN A 200 -18.52 7.90 -1.99
N ASP A 201 -19.73 7.39 -1.92
CA ASP A 201 -20.05 6.05 -2.42
C ASP A 201 -19.81 5.96 -3.94
N ARG A 202 -19.37 4.82 -4.42
CA ARG A 202 -19.05 4.57 -5.84
C ARG A 202 -20.20 4.94 -6.81
N THR A 203 -21.45 4.84 -6.34
CA THR A 203 -22.61 5.19 -7.16
C THR A 203 -22.69 6.68 -7.47
N ASP A 204 -22.11 7.53 -6.63
CA ASP A 204 -22.08 8.98 -6.84
C ASP A 204 -21.12 9.40 -7.95
N MET A 205 -20.20 8.54 -8.40
CA MET A 205 -19.33 8.83 -9.55
C MET A 205 -20.13 9.20 -10.80
N LEU A 206 -21.32 8.62 -10.97
CA LEU A 206 -22.18 8.89 -12.12
C LEU A 206 -22.81 10.31 -12.10
N ASN A 207 -22.70 11.03 -10.99
CA ASN A 207 -23.14 12.41 -10.86
C ASN A 207 -22.01 13.41 -11.14
N ALA A 208 -20.77 12.94 -11.33
CA ALA A 208 -19.64 13.79 -11.64
C ALA A 208 -19.54 14.12 -13.13
N ASP A 209 -19.11 15.32 -13.47
CA ASP A 209 -18.71 15.71 -14.81
C ASP A 209 -17.28 15.21 -15.12
N THR A 210 -16.42 15.28 -14.10
CA THR A 210 -14.99 14.93 -14.22
C THR A 210 -14.49 14.23 -12.97
N ILE A 211 -13.66 13.20 -13.16
CA ILE A 211 -12.89 12.53 -12.10
C ILE A 211 -11.41 12.77 -12.36
N VAL A 212 -10.72 13.32 -11.38
CA VAL A 212 -9.26 13.57 -11.42
C VAL A 212 -8.53 12.50 -10.63
N PHE A 213 -7.61 11.79 -11.26
CA PHE A 213 -6.63 10.93 -10.58
C PHE A 213 -5.33 11.71 -10.39
N TYR A 214 -4.96 11.94 -9.14
CA TYR A 214 -3.74 12.61 -8.76
C TYR A 214 -2.77 11.62 -8.13
N ALA A 215 -1.62 11.38 -8.78
CA ALA A 215 -0.63 10.38 -8.37
C ALA A 215 -1.25 8.98 -8.12
N SER A 216 -2.15 8.53 -9.00
CA SER A 216 -2.96 7.32 -8.80
C SER A 216 -3.10 6.51 -10.09
N ASN A 217 -2.73 5.23 -10.02
CA ASN A 217 -2.82 4.30 -11.15
C ASN A 217 -3.51 2.98 -10.74
N PRO A 218 -4.84 2.97 -10.52
CA PRO A 218 -5.57 1.78 -10.11
C PRO A 218 -5.47 0.62 -11.11
N ALA A 219 -5.30 0.87 -12.42
CA ALA A 219 -5.11 -0.20 -13.40
C ALA A 219 -3.86 -1.06 -13.14
N TRP A 220 -2.84 -0.53 -12.47
CA TRP A 220 -1.69 -1.30 -12.02
C TRP A 220 -1.80 -1.73 -10.55
N SER A 221 -2.16 -0.81 -9.66
CA SER A 221 -2.15 -1.07 -8.23
C SER A 221 -3.30 -1.97 -7.78
N ALA A 222 -4.52 -1.75 -8.28
CA ALA A 222 -5.75 -2.48 -7.90
C ALA A 222 -6.65 -2.77 -9.12
N PRO A 223 -6.20 -3.59 -10.09
CA PRO A 223 -6.83 -3.72 -11.42
C PRO A 223 -8.12 -4.56 -11.45
N GLY A 224 -8.59 -5.08 -10.32
CA GLY A 224 -9.84 -5.85 -10.23
C GLY A 224 -11.08 -4.96 -10.15
N THR A 225 -11.94 -5.23 -9.15
CA THR A 225 -13.18 -4.47 -8.90
C THR A 225 -12.97 -2.96 -8.83
N PRO A 226 -11.88 -2.41 -8.22
CA PRO A 226 -11.66 -0.98 -8.21
C PRO A 226 -11.65 -0.34 -9.59
N SER A 227 -10.88 -0.89 -10.52
CA SER A 227 -10.80 -0.35 -11.89
C SER A 227 -12.10 -0.47 -12.66
N TYR A 228 -12.90 -1.50 -12.36
CA TYR A 228 -14.19 -1.70 -13.01
C TYR A 228 -15.16 -0.54 -12.75
N HIS A 229 -15.23 0.01 -11.55
CA HIS A 229 -16.12 1.13 -11.24
C HIS A 229 -15.79 2.36 -12.09
N TYR A 230 -14.52 2.66 -12.32
CA TYR A 230 -14.08 3.78 -13.16
C TYR A 230 -14.39 3.55 -14.64
N ILE A 231 -14.25 2.31 -15.13
CA ILE A 231 -14.65 1.95 -16.49
C ILE A 231 -16.15 2.22 -16.70
N ARG A 232 -16.97 1.83 -15.74
CA ARG A 232 -18.42 2.06 -15.80
C ARG A 232 -18.79 3.56 -15.74
N ALA A 233 -18.04 4.36 -14.95
CA ALA A 233 -18.22 5.81 -14.95
C ALA A 233 -17.83 6.43 -16.31
N LYS A 234 -16.72 5.99 -16.93
CA LYS A 234 -16.36 6.39 -18.30
C LYS A 234 -17.46 6.05 -19.32
N GLU A 235 -17.99 4.83 -19.28
CA GLU A 235 -19.08 4.40 -20.17
C GLU A 235 -20.35 5.22 -19.99
N ALA A 236 -20.57 5.77 -18.80
CA ALA A 236 -21.68 6.70 -18.52
C ALA A 236 -21.39 8.15 -18.96
N GLY A 237 -20.21 8.43 -19.51
CA GLY A 237 -19.83 9.73 -20.06
C GLY A 237 -19.03 10.64 -19.14
N VAL A 238 -18.63 10.16 -17.96
CA VAL A 238 -17.76 10.91 -17.04
C VAL A 238 -16.37 11.06 -17.65
N LYS A 239 -15.81 12.27 -17.63
CA LYS A 239 -14.46 12.56 -18.12
C LYS A 239 -13.42 12.23 -17.06
N PHE A 240 -12.20 11.91 -17.52
CA PHE A 240 -11.09 11.63 -16.63
C PHE A 240 -9.90 12.54 -16.93
N ILE A 241 -9.21 12.98 -15.86
CA ILE A 241 -7.94 13.70 -15.91
C ILE A 241 -6.95 12.92 -15.04
N THR A 242 -5.70 12.78 -15.48
CA THR A 242 -4.63 12.20 -14.65
C THR A 242 -3.47 13.17 -14.52
N VAL A 243 -2.97 13.35 -13.30
CA VAL A 243 -1.78 14.12 -12.96
C VAL A 243 -0.72 13.15 -12.47
N ASP A 244 0.30 12.89 -13.29
CA ASP A 244 1.29 11.84 -13.03
C ASP A 244 2.51 12.05 -13.95
N PRO A 245 3.75 11.69 -13.58
CA PRO A 245 4.93 11.79 -14.46
C PRO A 245 4.85 10.86 -15.69
N ILE A 246 4.01 9.85 -15.65
CA ILE A 246 3.79 8.90 -16.74
C ILE A 246 2.32 8.92 -17.23
N TYR A 247 2.08 8.80 -18.55
CA TYR A 247 0.75 8.48 -19.05
C TYR A 247 0.39 7.05 -18.64
N THR A 248 -0.30 6.94 -17.53
CA THR A 248 -0.50 5.68 -16.80
C THR A 248 -1.41 4.70 -17.56
N ALA A 249 -1.37 3.42 -17.16
CA ALA A 249 -2.34 2.44 -17.67
C ALA A 249 -3.79 2.82 -17.33
N SER A 250 -4.03 3.52 -16.22
CA SER A 250 -5.35 4.08 -15.89
C SER A 250 -5.74 5.19 -16.86
N ALA A 251 -4.81 6.08 -17.20
CA ALA A 251 -5.05 7.13 -18.20
C ALA A 251 -5.44 6.52 -19.54
N GLN A 252 -4.70 5.52 -20.01
CA GLN A 252 -4.99 4.79 -21.24
C GLN A 252 -6.34 4.07 -21.19
N MET A 253 -6.64 3.37 -20.12
CA MET A 253 -7.91 2.63 -19.93
C MET A 253 -9.12 3.56 -19.94
N LEU A 254 -8.97 4.73 -19.33
CA LEU A 254 -10.07 5.70 -19.14
C LEU A 254 -10.10 6.79 -20.21
N ASP A 255 -9.15 6.81 -21.16
CA ASP A 255 -9.02 7.86 -22.16
C ASP A 255 -8.90 9.25 -21.51
N ALA A 256 -8.07 9.31 -20.47
CA ALA A 256 -7.96 10.48 -19.62
C ALA A 256 -7.06 11.56 -20.27
N GLU A 257 -7.42 12.82 -20.05
CA GLU A 257 -6.51 13.94 -20.32
C GLU A 257 -5.33 13.87 -19.36
N TRP A 258 -4.11 13.94 -19.87
CA TRP A 258 -2.90 13.81 -19.08
C TRP A 258 -2.23 15.16 -18.81
N ILE A 259 -1.88 15.36 -17.55
CA ILE A 259 -1.05 16.47 -17.09
C ILE A 259 0.28 15.85 -16.62
N PRO A 260 1.35 15.92 -17.43
CA PRO A 260 2.66 15.48 -17.01
C PRO A 260 3.23 16.42 -15.93
N ILE A 261 3.67 15.85 -14.81
CA ILE A 261 4.23 16.61 -13.69
C ILE A 261 5.55 15.98 -13.24
N ARG A 262 6.53 16.79 -12.88
CA ARG A 262 7.76 16.31 -12.25
C ARG A 262 7.48 15.75 -10.86
N THR A 263 8.11 14.64 -10.55
CA THR A 263 7.96 13.96 -9.26
C THR A 263 8.38 14.87 -8.10
N GLY A 264 7.54 14.95 -7.04
CA GLY A 264 7.82 15.72 -5.83
C GLY A 264 7.61 17.23 -5.95
N THR A 265 7.03 17.72 -7.04
CA THR A 265 6.73 19.14 -7.26
C THR A 265 5.25 19.48 -7.12
N ASP A 266 4.51 18.58 -6.51
CA ASP A 266 3.05 18.64 -6.34
C ASP A 266 2.59 19.92 -5.64
N THR A 267 3.32 20.37 -4.60
CA THR A 267 3.01 21.60 -3.87
C THR A 267 3.09 22.82 -4.78
N ALA A 268 4.14 22.94 -5.60
CA ALA A 268 4.28 24.06 -6.53
C ALA A 268 3.15 24.06 -7.58
N PHE A 269 2.82 22.91 -8.15
CA PHE A 269 1.71 22.78 -9.10
C PHE A 269 0.37 23.23 -8.49
N LEU A 270 0.03 22.75 -7.29
CA LEU A 270 -1.25 23.07 -6.63
C LEU A 270 -1.31 24.55 -6.19
N LEU A 271 -0.19 25.17 -5.79
CA LEU A 271 -0.13 26.62 -5.53
C LEU A 271 -0.40 27.42 -6.81
N GLY A 272 0.22 27.06 -7.92
CA GLY A 272 -0.04 27.67 -9.22
C GLY A 272 -1.50 27.51 -9.66
N VAL A 273 -2.10 26.32 -9.43
CA VAL A 273 -3.53 26.07 -9.68
C VAL A 273 -4.41 26.96 -8.82
N ALA A 274 -4.14 27.08 -7.52
CA ALA A 274 -4.89 27.94 -6.61
C ALA A 274 -4.82 29.42 -7.04
N SER A 275 -3.63 29.90 -7.41
CA SER A 275 -3.42 31.24 -7.92
C SER A 275 -4.22 31.50 -9.22
N GLU A 276 -4.21 30.52 -10.14
CA GLU A 276 -4.97 30.60 -11.39
C GLU A 276 -6.49 30.58 -11.17
N MET A 277 -6.98 29.77 -10.22
CA MET A 277 -8.40 29.77 -9.85
C MET A 277 -8.84 31.18 -9.42
N ILE A 278 -8.05 31.84 -8.57
CA ILE A 278 -8.33 33.22 -8.11
C ILE A 278 -8.26 34.22 -9.28
N ARG A 279 -7.24 34.11 -10.13
CA ARG A 279 -7.06 34.99 -11.29
C ARG A 279 -8.24 34.86 -12.29
N LEU A 280 -8.64 33.65 -12.58
CA LEU A 280 -9.79 33.36 -13.46
C LEU A 280 -11.10 33.84 -12.82
N ASP A 281 -11.29 33.62 -11.53
CA ASP A 281 -12.50 34.06 -10.84
C ASP A 281 -12.65 35.58 -10.82
N LYS A 282 -11.55 36.35 -10.62
CA LYS A 282 -11.54 37.81 -10.74
C LYS A 282 -11.98 38.27 -12.14
N ALA A 283 -11.74 37.51 -13.18
CA ALA A 283 -12.08 37.84 -14.55
C ALA A 283 -13.49 37.36 -14.98
N GLU A 284 -13.90 36.18 -14.51
CA GLU A 284 -15.06 35.44 -14.97
C GLU A 284 -16.17 35.30 -13.91
N GLY A 285 -15.84 35.34 -12.62
CA GLY A 285 -16.76 35.27 -11.47
C GLY A 285 -17.38 33.91 -11.20
N ASN A 286 -16.79 32.82 -11.76
CA ASN A 286 -17.42 31.50 -11.76
C ASN A 286 -16.45 30.32 -11.49
N VAL A 287 -15.29 30.58 -10.91
CA VAL A 287 -14.26 29.54 -10.68
C VAL A 287 -14.14 29.21 -9.19
N VAL A 288 -14.12 30.21 -8.30
CA VAL A 288 -14.00 30.00 -6.85
C VAL A 288 -15.36 30.03 -6.16
N ASP A 289 -15.61 29.09 -5.27
CA ASP A 289 -16.79 29.06 -4.40
C ASP A 289 -16.48 29.82 -3.08
N TRP A 290 -16.56 31.15 -3.13
CA TRP A 290 -16.29 32.01 -1.97
C TRP A 290 -17.26 31.75 -0.82
N ASP A 291 -18.53 31.46 -1.09
CA ASP A 291 -19.51 31.11 -0.06
C ASP A 291 -19.12 29.83 0.67
N PHE A 292 -18.50 28.87 -0.03
CA PHE A 292 -17.96 27.67 0.59
C PHE A 292 -16.76 27.98 1.49
N LEU A 293 -15.82 28.78 1.00
CA LEU A 293 -14.63 29.16 1.75
C LEU A 293 -15.00 29.89 3.05
N ASP A 294 -15.88 30.88 2.98
CA ASP A 294 -16.31 31.69 4.12
C ASP A 294 -17.02 30.86 5.19
N LYS A 295 -17.88 29.95 4.76
CA LYS A 295 -18.75 29.20 5.66
C LYS A 295 -18.06 28.00 6.31
N TYR A 296 -17.25 27.26 5.54
CA TYR A 296 -16.76 25.93 5.93
C TYR A 296 -15.25 25.87 6.18
N THR A 297 -14.52 26.96 5.94
CA THR A 297 -13.06 27.00 6.13
C THR A 297 -12.61 28.15 7.01
N VAL A 298 -11.35 28.13 7.45
CA VAL A 298 -10.66 29.24 8.09
C VAL A 298 -9.24 29.35 7.57
N GLY A 299 -8.69 30.58 7.57
CA GLY A 299 -7.30 30.84 7.20
C GLY A 299 -7.04 30.96 5.71
N PHE A 300 -8.08 31.06 4.88
CA PHE A 300 -7.89 31.35 3.46
C PHE A 300 -7.44 32.79 3.24
N ASP A 301 -8.09 33.76 3.89
CA ASP A 301 -7.83 35.17 3.78
C ASP A 301 -7.70 35.86 5.18
N ALA A 302 -7.54 37.18 5.18
CA ALA A 302 -7.36 37.97 6.37
C ALA A 302 -8.63 38.09 7.21
N ASP A 303 -9.82 37.95 6.63
CA ASP A 303 -11.09 38.14 7.32
C ASP A 303 -11.56 36.87 8.07
N HIS A 304 -11.07 35.70 7.67
CA HIS A 304 -11.48 34.40 8.19
C HIS A 304 -10.32 33.60 8.82
N LYS A 305 -9.54 34.27 9.71
CA LYS A 305 -8.39 33.64 10.37
C LYS A 305 -8.79 32.78 11.57
N PRO A 306 -8.07 31.64 11.81
CA PRO A 306 -8.19 30.90 13.06
C PRO A 306 -7.83 31.79 14.27
N GLU A 307 -8.52 31.60 15.40
CA GLU A 307 -8.28 32.39 16.62
C GLU A 307 -6.92 32.09 17.29
N ASP A 308 -6.34 30.94 17.02
CA ASP A 308 -5.12 30.45 17.69
C ASP A 308 -3.82 30.69 16.94
N LEU A 309 -3.87 31.44 15.83
CA LEU A 309 -2.66 31.81 15.10
C LEU A 309 -1.69 32.62 15.96
N LYS A 310 -0.42 32.25 15.93
CA LYS A 310 0.66 32.98 16.63
C LYS A 310 1.09 34.22 15.87
N GLU A 311 0.89 34.23 14.56
CA GLU A 311 1.24 35.28 13.64
C GLU A 311 0.05 35.68 12.78
N ASP A 312 0.03 36.87 12.28
CA ASP A 312 -1.03 37.41 11.43
C ASP A 312 -0.81 37.03 9.98
N VAL A 313 -1.08 35.75 9.67
CA VAL A 313 -0.84 35.16 8.35
C VAL A 313 -2.07 34.44 7.79
N ASN A 314 -2.15 34.33 6.47
CA ASN A 314 -3.19 33.60 5.74
C ASN A 314 -2.67 33.07 4.41
N PHE A 315 -3.44 32.18 3.79
CA PHE A 315 -3.04 31.50 2.56
C PHE A 315 -3.00 32.44 1.33
N LEU A 316 -3.96 33.35 1.20
CA LEU A 316 -4.05 34.26 0.06
C LEU A 316 -2.84 35.21 0.02
N ASP A 317 -2.43 35.75 1.15
CA ASP A 317 -1.27 36.63 1.26
C ASP A 317 0.04 35.90 0.94
N TYR A 318 0.12 34.62 1.30
CA TYR A 318 1.25 33.76 0.88
C TYR A 318 1.28 33.58 -0.63
N LEU A 319 0.14 33.25 -1.27
CA LEU A 319 0.07 33.13 -2.73
C LEU A 319 0.51 34.41 -3.47
N GLU A 320 0.18 35.56 -2.91
CA GLU A 320 0.59 36.87 -3.46
C GLU A 320 2.05 37.26 -3.16
N GLY A 321 2.80 36.42 -2.41
CA GLY A 321 4.21 36.59 -2.10
C GLY A 321 4.47 37.63 -1.00
N LYS A 322 3.52 37.88 -0.09
CA LYS A 322 3.70 38.86 0.97
C LYS A 322 4.68 38.43 2.06
N TYR A 323 4.91 37.11 2.21
CA TYR A 323 5.76 36.59 3.28
C TYR A 323 7.16 36.21 2.84
N ASP A 324 7.33 35.73 1.61
CA ASP A 324 8.61 35.29 1.05
C ASP A 324 9.10 36.10 -0.15
N GLY A 325 8.29 37.05 -0.63
CA GLY A 325 8.61 37.90 -1.79
C GLY A 325 8.45 37.20 -3.14
N VAL A 326 7.89 36.01 -3.17
CA VAL A 326 7.70 35.17 -4.36
C VAL A 326 6.21 35.02 -4.66
N LYS A 327 5.78 35.50 -5.83
CA LYS A 327 4.40 35.27 -6.26
C LYS A 327 4.25 33.84 -6.78
N HIS A 328 3.37 33.06 -6.16
CA HIS A 328 3.16 31.65 -6.48
C HIS A 328 2.12 31.48 -7.61
N ASP A 329 2.41 32.05 -8.76
CA ASP A 329 1.52 31.97 -9.93
C ASP A 329 1.86 30.79 -10.86
N ALA A 330 1.14 30.70 -11.97
CA ALA A 330 1.32 29.60 -12.94
C ALA A 330 2.69 29.61 -13.62
N GLU A 331 3.34 30.78 -13.78
CA GLU A 331 4.66 30.89 -14.38
C GLU A 331 5.73 30.32 -13.45
N TRP A 332 5.70 30.74 -12.17
CA TRP A 332 6.55 30.19 -11.13
C TRP A 332 6.35 28.67 -10.97
N ALA A 333 5.10 28.22 -10.89
CA ALA A 333 4.80 26.82 -10.75
C ALA A 333 5.28 25.97 -11.93
N SER A 334 5.10 26.49 -13.17
CA SER A 334 5.52 25.81 -14.40
C SER A 334 7.03 25.58 -14.46
N GLU A 335 7.83 26.52 -13.99
CA GLU A 335 9.29 26.38 -13.93
C GLU A 335 9.71 25.18 -13.06
N ILE A 336 9.05 24.99 -11.92
CA ILE A 336 9.35 23.93 -10.97
C ILE A 336 8.73 22.60 -11.42
N CYS A 337 7.42 22.58 -11.67
CA CYS A 337 6.68 21.33 -11.89
C CYS A 337 6.74 20.83 -13.35
N GLY A 338 7.16 21.69 -14.30
CA GLY A 338 7.26 21.36 -15.71
C GLY A 338 5.92 21.28 -16.44
N VAL A 339 4.81 21.55 -15.77
CA VAL A 339 3.49 21.65 -16.41
C VAL A 339 3.38 23.01 -17.10
N PRO A 340 3.05 23.08 -18.41
CA PRO A 340 2.87 24.35 -19.11
C PRO A 340 1.81 25.25 -18.45
N THR A 341 2.03 26.56 -18.45
CA THR A 341 1.13 27.54 -17.81
C THR A 341 -0.29 27.49 -18.33
N ASP A 342 -0.47 27.28 -19.62
CA ASP A 342 -1.79 27.12 -20.25
C ASP A 342 -2.52 25.85 -19.76
N LYS A 343 -1.77 24.77 -19.48
CA LYS A 343 -2.32 23.55 -18.91
C LYS A 343 -2.69 23.72 -17.43
N ILE A 344 -1.91 24.48 -16.65
CA ILE A 344 -2.26 24.87 -15.27
C ILE A 344 -3.54 25.69 -15.28
N THR A 345 -3.63 26.68 -16.15
CA THR A 345 -4.82 27.52 -16.34
C THR A 345 -6.03 26.71 -16.75
N TRP A 346 -5.85 25.78 -17.71
CA TRP A 346 -6.91 24.87 -18.13
C TRP A 346 -7.40 23.98 -16.98
N PHE A 347 -6.50 23.40 -16.22
CA PHE A 347 -6.85 22.54 -15.09
C PHE A 347 -7.60 23.33 -13.99
N ALA A 348 -7.14 24.53 -13.65
CA ALA A 348 -7.82 25.42 -12.70
C ALA A 348 -9.28 25.70 -13.10
N ARG A 349 -9.56 25.83 -14.41
CA ARG A 349 -10.91 26.03 -14.94
C ARG A 349 -11.73 24.73 -14.89
N GLU A 350 -11.10 23.57 -15.18
CA GLU A 350 -11.75 22.26 -15.15
C GLU A 350 -12.22 21.84 -13.75
N ILE A 351 -11.55 22.33 -12.70
CA ILE A 351 -11.92 22.08 -11.29
C ILE A 351 -12.62 23.29 -10.64
N GLY A 352 -13.15 24.22 -11.43
CA GLY A 352 -13.94 25.36 -10.91
C GLY A 352 -15.35 24.96 -10.45
N LYS A 353 -15.99 25.84 -9.70
CA LYS A 353 -17.27 25.61 -8.98
C LYS A 353 -18.46 25.24 -9.84
N GLU A 354 -18.43 25.56 -11.15
CA GLU A 354 -19.53 25.27 -12.07
C GLU A 354 -19.61 23.79 -12.51
N LYS A 355 -18.63 22.97 -12.10
CA LYS A 355 -18.57 21.55 -12.45
C LYS A 355 -18.70 20.67 -11.23
N ASN A 356 -19.24 19.48 -11.42
CA ASN A 356 -19.20 18.43 -10.42
C ASN A 356 -17.89 17.65 -10.59
N VAL A 357 -16.99 17.75 -9.61
CA VAL A 357 -15.66 17.16 -9.73
C VAL A 357 -15.36 16.23 -8.57
N TRP A 358 -14.86 15.05 -8.91
CA TRP A 358 -14.17 14.17 -7.96
C TRP A 358 -12.66 14.39 -8.06
N LEU A 359 -12.08 14.99 -7.05
CA LEU A 359 -10.64 15.11 -6.88
C LEU A 359 -10.14 13.94 -6.00
N LEU A 360 -9.49 12.98 -6.63
CA LEU A 360 -8.98 11.78 -5.97
C LEU A 360 -7.45 11.77 -5.99
N HIS A 361 -6.84 11.94 -4.83
CA HIS A 361 -5.40 11.79 -4.67
C HIS A 361 -5.04 10.41 -4.12
N ASN A 362 -3.76 10.07 -4.16
CA ASN A 362 -3.21 8.91 -3.47
C ASN A 362 -2.10 9.34 -2.51
N PHE A 363 -1.67 8.44 -1.64
CA PHE A 363 -0.56 8.71 -0.70
C PHE A 363 0.78 8.98 -1.39
N ALA A 364 0.94 8.57 -2.65
CA ALA A 364 2.20 8.69 -3.39
C ALA A 364 2.78 10.11 -3.37
N ALA A 365 1.95 11.13 -3.62
CA ALA A 365 2.36 12.54 -3.63
C ALA A 365 2.86 13.06 -2.27
N ALA A 366 2.46 12.43 -1.16
CA ALA A 366 2.90 12.80 0.19
C ALA A 366 3.90 11.83 0.81
N ARG A 367 4.38 10.83 0.05
CA ARG A 367 5.52 9.96 0.41
C ARG A 367 6.84 10.51 -0.15
N CYS A 368 6.91 11.80 -0.27
CA CYS A 368 8.03 12.55 -0.80
C CYS A 368 8.59 13.46 0.28
N ASN A 369 9.89 13.64 0.31
CA ASN A 369 10.54 14.64 1.15
C ASN A 369 10.09 16.05 0.71
N GLY A 370 9.76 16.92 1.65
CA GLY A 370 9.29 18.28 1.36
C GLY A 370 7.83 18.40 0.89
N CYS A 371 7.07 17.29 0.89
CA CYS A 371 5.68 17.26 0.42
C CYS A 371 4.65 17.19 1.56
N GLU A 372 5.01 17.62 2.76
CA GLU A 372 4.15 17.60 3.94
C GLU A 372 2.88 18.43 3.78
N ASN A 373 2.93 19.49 2.98
CA ASN A 373 1.81 20.39 2.74
C ASN A 373 0.86 19.94 1.60
N VAL A 374 1.23 18.93 0.81
CA VAL A 374 0.40 18.42 -0.29
C VAL A 374 -1.01 18.03 0.15
N PRO A 375 -1.23 17.30 1.26
CA PRO A 375 -2.60 16.93 1.66
C PRO A 375 -3.47 18.15 1.98
N GLN A 376 -2.96 19.11 2.73
CA GLN A 376 -3.66 20.36 3.08
C GLN A 376 -3.99 21.16 1.82
N LEU A 377 -3.02 21.34 0.94
CA LEU A 377 -3.18 22.12 -0.29
C LEU A 377 -4.13 21.47 -1.28
N PHE A 378 -4.08 20.15 -1.41
CA PHE A 378 -5.02 19.40 -2.25
C PHE A 378 -6.47 19.57 -1.77
N MET A 379 -6.70 19.49 -0.45
CA MET A 379 -8.01 19.77 0.14
C MET A 379 -8.41 21.23 -0.04
N THR A 380 -7.45 22.18 0.06
CA THR A 380 -7.68 23.61 -0.16
C THR A 380 -8.18 23.89 -1.59
N VAL A 381 -7.52 23.34 -2.60
CA VAL A 381 -7.93 23.50 -4.01
C VAL A 381 -9.33 22.91 -4.23
N GLY A 382 -9.63 21.77 -3.61
CA GLY A 382 -10.97 21.19 -3.63
C GLY A 382 -12.04 22.05 -2.95
N ALA A 383 -11.70 22.70 -1.83
CA ALA A 383 -12.58 23.66 -1.14
C ALA A 383 -12.82 24.92 -1.97
N MET A 384 -11.78 25.42 -2.67
CA MET A 384 -11.91 26.56 -3.59
C MET A 384 -12.95 26.30 -4.70
N GLY A 385 -13.05 25.07 -5.20
CA GLY A 385 -14.10 24.67 -6.14
C GLY A 385 -15.42 24.26 -5.48
N GLY A 386 -15.50 24.21 -4.13
CA GLY A 386 -16.70 23.79 -3.41
C GLY A 386 -17.02 22.29 -3.58
N HIS A 387 -16.03 21.44 -3.81
CA HIS A 387 -16.20 20.02 -4.18
C HIS A 387 -16.35 19.06 -2.99
N MET A 388 -16.94 19.50 -1.89
CA MET A 388 -17.18 18.71 -0.70
C MET A 388 -18.67 18.71 -0.29
N GLY A 389 -19.18 17.57 0.16
CA GLY A 389 -20.48 17.45 0.80
C GLY A 389 -21.70 17.53 -0.11
N LYS A 390 -21.50 17.50 -1.43
CA LYS A 390 -22.53 17.59 -2.46
C LYS A 390 -22.50 16.35 -3.37
N PRO A 391 -23.63 15.86 -3.90
CA PRO A 391 -23.62 14.82 -4.94
C PRO A 391 -22.76 15.22 -6.15
N GLY A 392 -22.05 14.26 -6.72
CA GLY A 392 -21.14 14.47 -7.84
C GLY A 392 -19.82 15.18 -7.48
N ASN A 393 -19.62 15.58 -6.23
CA ASN A 393 -18.45 16.30 -5.75
C ASN A 393 -17.77 15.54 -4.64
N CYS A 394 -16.45 15.30 -4.79
CA CYS A 394 -15.67 14.57 -3.80
C CYS A 394 -14.23 15.08 -3.78
N VAL A 395 -13.68 15.34 -2.60
CA VAL A 395 -12.25 15.57 -2.39
C VAL A 395 -11.78 14.57 -1.36
N ALA A 396 -11.07 13.54 -1.81
CA ALA A 396 -10.72 12.44 -0.94
C ALA A 396 -9.48 11.67 -1.42
N ASN A 397 -8.97 10.85 -0.52
CA ASN A 397 -7.97 9.86 -0.86
C ASN A 397 -8.61 8.69 -1.61
N ASN A 398 -8.13 8.41 -2.81
CA ASN A 398 -8.44 7.19 -3.53
C ASN A 398 -7.61 6.03 -2.97
N TYR A 399 -7.75 5.76 -1.67
CA TYR A 399 -7.09 4.62 -1.07
C TYR A 399 -7.56 3.34 -1.76
N HIS A 400 -6.63 2.59 -2.28
CA HIS A 400 -6.90 1.43 -3.13
C HIS A 400 -7.85 0.40 -2.50
N ALA A 401 -7.90 0.28 -1.16
CA ALA A 401 -8.82 -0.61 -0.47
C ALA A 401 -10.30 -0.22 -0.65
N ASN A 402 -10.58 1.06 -0.87
CA ASN A 402 -11.95 1.56 -1.03
C ASN A 402 -12.30 1.80 -2.48
N ALA A 403 -11.33 2.17 -3.30
CA ALA A 403 -11.45 2.36 -4.74
C ALA A 403 -12.69 3.18 -5.15
N GLY A 404 -12.91 4.31 -4.50
CA GLY A 404 -14.09 5.13 -4.72
C GLY A 404 -15.39 4.57 -4.13
N ASN A 405 -15.33 3.54 -3.27
CA ASN A 405 -16.49 3.01 -2.56
C ASN A 405 -16.45 3.44 -1.08
N GLY A 406 -16.56 4.73 -0.86
CA GLY A 406 -16.53 5.33 0.47
C GLY A 406 -17.83 5.19 1.25
N GLY A 407 -17.75 5.56 2.52
CA GLY A 407 -18.86 5.54 3.46
C GLY A 407 -18.78 4.45 4.51
N PRO A 408 -19.72 4.46 5.47
CA PRO A 408 -19.77 3.47 6.55
C PRO A 408 -19.95 2.05 6.02
N SER A 409 -19.31 1.08 6.67
CA SER A 409 -19.43 -0.33 6.30
C SER A 409 -20.88 -0.82 6.44
N LEU A 410 -21.35 -1.55 5.44
CA LEU A 410 -22.67 -2.20 5.40
C LEU A 410 -22.61 -3.64 5.86
N VAL A 411 -21.42 -4.22 5.93
CA VAL A 411 -21.14 -5.57 6.45
C VAL A 411 -19.97 -5.53 7.42
N LYS A 412 -19.97 -6.41 8.39
CA LYS A 412 -18.89 -6.53 9.38
C LYS A 412 -18.51 -7.99 9.55
N ALA A 413 -17.22 -8.29 9.47
CA ALA A 413 -16.70 -9.58 9.90
C ALA A 413 -16.96 -9.76 11.39
N GLY A 414 -17.21 -10.99 11.78
CA GLY A 414 -17.37 -11.32 13.19
C GLY A 414 -16.03 -11.47 13.92
N LYS A 415 -16.11 -11.88 15.19
CA LYS A 415 -14.95 -12.05 16.07
C LYS A 415 -14.51 -13.51 16.09
N THR A 416 -13.23 -13.76 16.01
CA THR A 416 -12.65 -15.10 16.10
C THR A 416 -12.86 -15.75 17.49
N GLY A 417 -12.84 -14.94 18.53
CA GLY A 417 -12.85 -15.41 19.92
C GLY A 417 -11.45 -15.48 20.55
N TYR A 418 -10.41 -15.18 19.81
CA TYR A 418 -9.08 -15.01 20.39
C TYR A 418 -9.00 -13.71 21.19
N PRO A 419 -8.35 -13.71 22.37
CA PRO A 419 -8.15 -12.52 23.17
C PRO A 419 -7.22 -11.53 22.47
N SER A 420 -7.42 -10.25 22.72
CA SER A 420 -6.42 -9.22 22.36
C SER A 420 -5.31 -9.19 23.39
N LEU A 421 -4.06 -9.22 22.94
CA LEU A 421 -2.90 -9.05 23.79
C LEU A 421 -2.47 -7.58 23.79
N LYS A 422 -1.98 -7.12 24.95
CA LYS A 422 -1.37 -5.81 25.07
C LYS A 422 0.15 -5.95 24.96
N ASN A 423 0.80 -5.05 24.26
CA ASN A 423 2.24 -4.95 24.30
C ASN A 423 2.65 -4.16 25.57
N GLU A 424 3.42 -4.77 26.43
CA GLU A 424 3.91 -4.14 27.67
C GLU A 424 5.15 -3.26 27.44
N ILE A 425 5.75 -3.31 26.24
CA ILE A 425 6.90 -2.47 25.87
C ILE A 425 6.37 -1.23 25.13
N ASP A 426 6.71 -0.05 25.63
CA ASP A 426 6.38 1.26 25.05
C ASP A 426 7.44 1.73 24.02
N GLY A 427 8.20 0.83 23.44
CA GLY A 427 9.18 1.14 22.41
C GLY A 427 8.54 1.13 21.03
N VAL A 428 8.43 2.32 20.40
CA VAL A 428 7.93 2.49 19.04
C VAL A 428 8.91 3.32 18.24
N ILE A 429 9.59 2.70 17.28
CA ILE A 429 10.55 3.37 16.41
C ILE A 429 9.84 3.83 15.14
N PRO A 430 9.87 5.14 14.76
CA PRO A 430 9.30 5.58 13.49
C PRO A 430 9.94 4.88 12.30
N GLY A 431 9.10 4.41 11.37
CA GLY A 431 9.51 3.57 10.25
C GLY A 431 10.77 4.02 9.51
N PRO A 432 10.87 5.28 9.05
CA PRO A 432 12.07 5.76 8.35
C PRO A 432 13.36 5.73 9.18
N GLN A 433 13.27 5.67 10.51
CA GLN A 433 14.42 5.68 11.43
C GLN A 433 14.83 4.28 11.90
N VAL A 434 14.08 3.23 11.60
CA VAL A 434 14.26 1.87 12.19
C VAL A 434 15.68 1.35 12.03
N TRP A 435 16.21 1.38 10.81
CA TRP A 435 17.54 0.82 10.56
C TRP A 435 18.66 1.66 11.19
N GLU A 436 18.52 2.98 11.18
CA GLU A 436 19.45 3.86 11.85
C GLU A 436 19.39 3.68 13.38
N ALA A 437 18.21 3.52 13.93
CA ALA A 437 18.02 3.24 15.35
C ALA A 437 18.68 1.90 15.77
N CYS A 438 18.54 0.85 14.96
CA CYS A 438 19.23 -0.42 15.19
C CYS A 438 20.78 -0.28 15.20
N MET A 439 21.31 0.67 14.42
CA MET A 439 22.74 0.88 14.29
C MET A 439 23.31 1.82 15.35
N THR A 440 22.58 2.88 15.69
CA THR A 440 23.05 3.96 16.58
C THR A 440 22.48 3.90 17.99
N GLY A 441 21.40 3.15 18.20
CA GLY A 441 20.68 3.09 19.46
C GLY A 441 19.83 4.33 19.76
N LYS A 442 19.54 5.18 18.75
CA LYS A 442 18.83 6.45 18.93
C LYS A 442 17.75 6.66 17.88
N TYR A 443 16.64 7.26 18.27
CA TYR A 443 15.58 7.71 17.38
C TYR A 443 14.80 8.87 17.99
N ARG A 444 14.01 9.55 17.18
CA ARG A 444 13.19 10.69 17.56
C ARG A 444 11.73 10.45 17.23
N MET A 445 10.86 10.68 18.21
CA MET A 445 9.42 10.45 18.04
C MET A 445 8.78 11.49 17.11
N VAL A 446 7.88 11.03 16.25
CA VAL A 446 7.11 11.87 15.31
C VAL A 446 5.67 12.14 15.79
N GLY A 447 5.32 11.71 17.00
CA GLY A 447 3.99 11.83 17.56
C GLY A 447 3.15 10.56 17.45
N ASP A 448 1.91 10.66 17.91
CA ASP A 448 0.93 9.57 17.76
C ASP A 448 0.38 9.57 16.33
N TRP A 449 0.96 8.76 15.56
CA TRP A 449 0.76 8.53 14.16
C TRP A 449 -0.67 8.13 13.73
N TYR A 450 -1.38 7.30 14.50
CA TYR A 450 -2.74 6.91 14.16
C TYR A 450 -3.80 7.96 14.47
N SER A 451 -3.60 8.74 15.50
CA SER A 451 -4.50 9.84 15.84
C SER A 451 -4.11 11.16 15.16
N GLY A 452 -2.90 11.23 14.60
CA GLY A 452 -2.33 12.47 14.07
C GLY A 452 -2.05 13.54 15.14
N LYS A 453 -2.01 13.13 16.42
CA LYS A 453 -1.78 14.05 17.54
C LYS A 453 -0.30 14.08 17.91
N GLY A 454 0.17 15.26 18.36
CA GLY A 454 1.57 15.51 18.67
C GLY A 454 2.06 14.97 20.01
N SER A 455 1.34 14.05 20.67
CA SER A 455 1.85 13.46 21.91
C SER A 455 3.20 12.78 21.64
N GLN A 456 4.20 13.12 22.45
CA GLN A 456 5.57 12.62 22.35
C GLN A 456 6.36 13.08 21.10
N ALA A 457 5.80 13.89 20.20
CA ALA A 457 6.53 14.44 19.06
C ALA A 457 7.77 15.21 19.53
N GLY A 458 8.92 14.98 18.89
CA GLY A 458 10.19 15.63 19.24
C GLY A 458 10.93 15.04 20.43
N GLU A 459 10.42 13.99 21.10
CA GLU A 459 11.16 13.29 22.14
C GLU A 459 12.31 12.47 21.55
N ASP A 460 13.54 12.70 22.04
CA ASP A 460 14.68 11.84 21.76
C ASP A 460 14.60 10.58 22.62
N ARG A 461 14.69 9.42 21.99
CA ARG A 461 14.63 8.12 22.65
C ARG A 461 15.82 7.25 22.28
N THR A 462 16.08 6.28 23.13
CA THR A 462 17.12 5.28 22.90
C THR A 462 16.52 3.89 22.78
N CYS A 463 17.20 3.02 22.04
CA CYS A 463 16.91 1.59 21.95
C CYS A 463 18.21 0.80 21.93
N ASP A 464 18.13 -0.49 22.30
CA ASP A 464 19.23 -1.44 22.22
C ASP A 464 18.68 -2.74 21.63
N ILE A 465 18.66 -2.82 20.29
CA ILE A 465 18.05 -3.93 19.55
C ILE A 465 19.10 -5.01 19.29
N HIS A 466 18.77 -6.23 19.68
CA HIS A 466 19.60 -7.42 19.53
C HIS A 466 18.94 -8.52 18.70
N CYS A 467 17.62 -8.49 18.55
CA CYS A 467 16.87 -9.46 17.76
C CYS A 467 15.89 -8.77 16.82
N ILE A 468 15.88 -9.18 15.56
CA ILE A 468 14.85 -8.78 14.58
C ILE A 468 14.01 -10.00 14.23
N ILE A 469 12.67 -9.83 14.25
CA ILE A 469 11.71 -10.87 13.89
C ILE A 469 10.90 -10.39 12.71
N HIS A 470 10.90 -11.18 11.65
CA HIS A 470 10.06 -11.01 10.47
C HIS A 470 8.87 -11.97 10.54
N ASP A 471 7.73 -11.41 10.90
CA ASP A 471 6.47 -12.10 11.02
C ASP A 471 5.43 -11.43 10.12
N GLU A 472 4.90 -12.15 9.15
CA GLU A 472 3.85 -11.69 8.20
C GLU A 472 4.18 -10.40 7.40
N ASN A 473 5.46 -10.04 7.25
CA ASN A 473 5.83 -8.78 6.61
C ASN A 473 7.10 -8.88 5.78
N ALA A 474 7.34 -7.84 4.99
CA ALA A 474 8.50 -7.69 4.12
C ALA A 474 9.26 -6.39 4.41
N TYR A 475 9.42 -6.00 5.67
CA TYR A 475 9.89 -4.66 6.03
C TYR A 475 11.29 -4.33 5.50
N LEU A 476 12.24 -5.27 5.56
CA LEU A 476 13.56 -5.06 4.94
C LEU A 476 13.44 -4.76 3.43
N GLN A 477 12.50 -5.44 2.75
CA GLN A 477 12.27 -5.26 1.31
C GLN A 477 11.51 -3.98 0.98
N THR A 478 10.53 -3.60 1.80
CA THR A 478 9.57 -2.53 1.49
C THR A 478 9.81 -1.23 2.25
N GLY A 479 10.65 -1.26 3.28
CA GLY A 479 11.07 -0.07 4.02
C GLY A 479 12.18 0.70 3.29
N PRO A 480 12.31 2.02 3.53
CA PRO A 480 13.39 2.83 2.97
C PRO A 480 14.75 2.44 3.57
N ASN A 481 15.83 2.86 2.91
CA ASN A 481 17.20 2.65 3.37
C ASN A 481 17.58 1.17 3.56
N MET A 482 17.24 0.35 2.55
CA MET A 482 17.45 -1.10 2.59
C MET A 482 18.91 -1.49 2.85
N LYS A 483 19.87 -0.76 2.28
CA LYS A 483 21.30 -1.04 2.49
C LYS A 483 21.66 -0.94 3.96
N ARG A 484 21.18 0.09 4.67
CA ARG A 484 21.34 0.25 6.11
C ARG A 484 20.61 -0.86 6.89
N GLY A 485 19.44 -1.29 6.36
CA GLY A 485 18.70 -2.44 6.89
C GLY A 485 19.51 -3.74 6.81
N ILE A 486 20.21 -3.99 5.71
CA ILE A 486 21.11 -5.13 5.56
C ILE A 486 22.24 -5.07 6.60
N GLU A 487 22.87 -3.90 6.79
CA GLU A 487 23.90 -3.71 7.82
C GLU A 487 23.36 -3.96 9.23
N ALA A 488 22.14 -3.47 9.52
CA ALA A 488 21.47 -3.71 10.79
C ALA A 488 21.23 -5.21 11.03
N HIS A 489 20.74 -5.95 10.02
CA HIS A 489 20.58 -7.40 10.13
C HIS A 489 21.92 -8.08 10.41
N ARG A 490 22.98 -7.70 9.73
CA ARG A 490 24.33 -8.26 9.94
C ARG A 490 24.87 -8.00 11.35
N LYS A 491 24.41 -6.93 12.02
CA LYS A 491 24.82 -6.58 13.39
C LYS A 491 24.10 -7.36 14.49
N MET A 492 22.88 -7.84 14.25
CA MET A 492 22.04 -8.47 15.28
C MET A 492 22.65 -9.75 15.87
N ASP A 493 22.34 -10.03 17.13
CA ASP A 493 22.67 -11.31 17.78
C ASP A 493 21.83 -12.44 17.16
N PHE A 494 20.56 -12.18 16.85
CA PHE A 494 19.65 -13.15 16.25
C PHE A 494 18.64 -12.53 15.29
N VAL A 495 18.36 -13.20 14.17
CA VAL A 495 17.31 -12.81 13.21
C VAL A 495 16.46 -14.02 12.86
N LEU A 496 15.15 -13.90 13.05
CA LEU A 496 14.15 -14.94 12.78
C LEU A 496 13.19 -14.48 11.67
N SER A 497 12.87 -15.38 10.73
CA SER A 497 11.77 -15.19 9.77
C SER A 497 10.82 -16.37 9.78
N LYS A 498 9.51 -16.08 9.70
CA LYS A 498 8.48 -17.00 9.17
C LYS A 498 8.26 -16.65 7.71
N ALA A 499 8.39 -17.60 6.81
CA ALA A 499 8.28 -17.30 5.38
C ALA A 499 7.77 -18.49 4.56
N GLN A 500 7.15 -18.18 3.44
CA GLN A 500 6.72 -19.18 2.45
C GLN A 500 7.81 -19.47 1.42
N PHE A 501 8.72 -18.51 1.22
CA PHE A 501 9.78 -18.51 0.22
C PHE A 501 11.04 -17.87 0.78
N MET A 502 12.17 -18.05 0.10
CA MET A 502 13.42 -17.33 0.41
C MET A 502 13.35 -15.88 -0.07
N THR A 503 12.51 -15.09 0.62
CA THR A 503 12.34 -13.66 0.38
C THR A 503 13.59 -12.88 0.79
N THR A 504 13.63 -11.56 0.53
CA THR A 504 14.76 -10.71 0.94
C THR A 504 15.09 -10.88 2.43
N GLN A 505 14.10 -10.70 3.31
CA GLN A 505 14.35 -10.81 4.76
C GLN A 505 14.70 -12.24 5.22
N ALA A 506 14.14 -13.26 4.56
CA ALA A 506 14.49 -14.66 4.84
C ALA A 506 15.98 -14.93 4.55
N MET A 507 16.51 -14.38 3.46
CA MET A 507 17.95 -14.48 3.11
C MET A 507 18.88 -13.86 4.17
N TYR A 508 18.41 -12.84 4.88
CA TYR A 508 19.17 -12.15 5.94
C TYR A 508 18.82 -12.63 7.35
N SER A 509 18.16 -13.79 7.49
CA SER A 509 17.81 -14.41 8.78
C SER A 509 18.77 -15.54 9.15
N ASP A 510 18.77 -15.93 10.43
CA ASP A 510 19.55 -17.06 10.94
C ASP A 510 18.76 -18.37 10.86
N ILE A 511 17.48 -18.28 11.21
CA ILE A 511 16.49 -19.37 11.12
C ILE A 511 15.30 -18.89 10.31
N VAL A 512 14.84 -19.73 9.41
CA VAL A 512 13.60 -19.49 8.63
C VAL A 512 12.65 -20.67 8.85
N LEU A 513 11.44 -20.34 9.28
CA LEU A 513 10.37 -21.30 9.51
C LEU A 513 9.38 -21.30 8.35
N PRO A 514 9.06 -22.48 7.76
CA PRO A 514 8.08 -22.59 6.69
C PRO A 514 6.68 -22.38 7.25
N VAL A 515 5.99 -21.36 6.75
CA VAL A 515 4.62 -21.04 7.14
C VAL A 515 3.65 -21.38 6.00
N THR A 516 2.43 -21.79 6.36
CA THR A 516 1.36 -22.08 5.42
C THR A 516 0.96 -20.86 4.59
N THR A 517 0.44 -21.12 3.40
CA THR A 517 -0.29 -20.10 2.62
C THR A 517 -1.73 -20.00 3.07
N GLN A 518 -2.45 -19.00 2.57
CA GLN A 518 -3.88 -18.84 2.76
C GLN A 518 -4.71 -20.07 2.32
N TRP A 519 -4.21 -20.86 1.38
CA TRP A 519 -4.91 -22.06 0.87
C TRP A 519 -4.76 -23.28 1.77
N GLU A 520 -3.89 -23.24 2.75
CA GLU A 520 -3.51 -24.35 3.63
C GLU A 520 -4.09 -24.21 5.05
N VAL A 521 -4.80 -23.10 5.34
CA VAL A 521 -5.43 -22.87 6.66
C VAL A 521 -6.93 -23.15 6.62
N PRO A 522 -7.59 -23.44 7.76
CA PRO A 522 -9.00 -23.82 7.79
C PRO A 522 -9.94 -22.84 7.11
N GLY A 523 -9.60 -21.55 7.10
CA GLY A 523 -10.31 -20.50 6.41
C GLY A 523 -10.16 -19.14 7.09
N GLY A 524 -10.76 -18.15 6.48
CA GLY A 524 -10.75 -16.79 7.00
C GLY A 524 -11.88 -15.94 6.43
N LEU A 525 -12.11 -14.82 7.11
CA LEU A 525 -13.20 -13.89 6.83
C LEU A 525 -12.69 -12.46 6.96
N SER A 526 -12.98 -11.60 5.97
CA SER A 526 -12.64 -10.19 6.06
C SER A 526 -13.66 -9.32 5.33
N ALA A 527 -14.06 -8.23 5.99
CA ALA A 527 -14.78 -7.14 5.34
C ALA A 527 -13.78 -6.35 4.50
N SER A 528 -14.03 -6.22 3.21
CA SER A 528 -13.01 -5.73 2.28
C SER A 528 -13.27 -4.33 1.74
N ASN A 529 -14.49 -4.04 1.43
CA ASN A 529 -14.98 -2.74 1.07
C ASN A 529 -16.30 -2.48 1.81
N ARG A 530 -16.91 -1.36 1.58
CA ARG A 530 -18.13 -0.96 2.27
C ARG A 530 -19.24 -2.02 2.28
N GLU A 531 -19.40 -2.77 1.18
CA GLU A 531 -20.54 -3.64 0.90
C GLU A 531 -20.23 -5.14 0.82
N PHE A 532 -18.97 -5.53 0.92
CA PHE A 532 -18.55 -6.90 0.64
C PHE A 532 -17.76 -7.51 1.79
N LEU A 533 -18.19 -8.71 2.21
CA LEU A 533 -17.53 -9.58 3.16
C LEU A 533 -17.12 -10.87 2.43
N PHE A 534 -15.84 -11.04 2.18
CA PHE A 534 -15.34 -12.26 1.54
C PHE A 534 -14.93 -13.31 2.56
N CYS A 535 -15.04 -14.58 2.16
CA CYS A 535 -14.45 -15.68 2.90
C CYS A 535 -13.63 -16.60 1.96
N PHE A 536 -12.73 -17.33 2.56
CA PHE A 536 -11.99 -18.41 1.90
C PHE A 536 -11.96 -19.62 2.81
N LYS A 537 -11.85 -20.80 2.19
CA LYS A 537 -11.72 -22.09 2.87
C LYS A 537 -10.39 -22.74 2.53
N GLN A 538 -10.03 -23.74 3.28
CA GLN A 538 -8.89 -24.61 2.99
C GLN A 538 -9.05 -25.25 1.60
N VAL A 539 -8.01 -25.12 0.78
CA VAL A 539 -7.92 -25.69 -0.57
C VAL A 539 -7.11 -26.98 -0.55
N THR A 540 -6.05 -27.03 0.27
CA THR A 540 -5.17 -28.17 0.44
C THR A 540 -4.72 -28.29 1.89
N GLU A 541 -4.32 -29.47 2.31
CA GLU A 541 -3.61 -29.65 3.57
C GLU A 541 -2.26 -28.92 3.54
N PRO A 542 -1.71 -28.54 4.69
CA PRO A 542 -0.37 -27.94 4.76
C PRO A 542 0.65 -28.77 3.97
N LEU A 543 1.39 -28.10 3.09
CA LEU A 543 2.38 -28.74 2.24
C LEU A 543 3.68 -28.95 3.01
N TYR A 544 4.31 -30.10 2.80
CA TYR A 544 5.58 -30.49 3.40
C TYR A 544 5.50 -30.41 4.95
N GLU A 545 6.44 -29.70 5.58
CA GLU A 545 6.48 -29.50 7.03
C GLU A 545 5.96 -28.09 7.44
N ALA A 546 5.31 -27.34 6.53
CA ALA A 546 4.78 -26.03 6.86
C ALA A 546 3.71 -26.11 7.96
N LYS A 547 3.71 -25.18 8.87
CA LYS A 547 2.75 -25.06 9.97
C LYS A 547 2.01 -23.73 9.88
N THR A 548 0.81 -23.66 10.43
CA THR A 548 0.08 -22.39 10.56
C THR A 548 0.78 -21.47 11.56
N ASP A 549 0.51 -20.17 11.47
CA ASP A 549 1.04 -19.20 12.43
C ASP A 549 0.66 -19.57 13.89
N VAL A 550 -0.57 -20.06 14.10
CA VAL A 550 -1.03 -20.51 15.41
C VAL A 550 -0.19 -21.69 15.92
N GLN A 551 0.10 -22.66 15.06
CA GLN A 551 0.91 -23.83 15.43
C GLN A 551 2.35 -23.42 15.75
N ILE A 552 2.98 -22.59 14.89
CA ILE A 552 4.35 -22.09 15.10
C ILE A 552 4.45 -21.31 16.41
N ASN A 553 3.52 -20.36 16.58
CA ASN A 553 3.49 -19.51 17.77
C ASN A 553 3.26 -20.33 19.05
N SER A 554 2.42 -21.36 18.99
CA SER A 554 2.16 -22.27 20.11
C SER A 554 3.42 -23.03 20.52
N LEU A 555 4.15 -23.60 19.57
CA LEU A 555 5.43 -24.29 19.83
C LEU A 555 6.45 -23.38 20.51
N ILE A 556 6.61 -22.17 20.02
CA ILE A 556 7.54 -21.19 20.59
C ILE A 556 7.08 -20.78 22.00
N MET A 557 5.80 -20.56 22.22
CA MET A 557 5.26 -20.21 23.54
C MET A 557 5.48 -21.32 24.55
N GLU A 558 5.19 -22.57 24.21
CA GLU A 558 5.45 -23.74 25.08
C GLU A 558 6.94 -23.82 25.49
N ALA A 559 7.84 -23.66 24.53
CA ALA A 559 9.29 -23.66 24.80
C ALA A 559 9.76 -22.46 25.67
N LEU A 560 9.02 -21.35 25.63
CA LEU A 560 9.23 -20.18 26.51
C LEU A 560 8.54 -20.33 27.86
N GLY A 561 7.79 -21.41 28.10
CA GLY A 561 7.05 -21.66 29.34
C GLY A 561 5.73 -20.89 29.45
N VAL A 562 5.15 -20.47 28.33
CA VAL A 562 3.84 -19.81 28.23
C VAL A 562 2.80 -20.80 27.73
N ASP A 563 1.66 -20.94 28.42
CA ASP A 563 0.56 -21.78 27.94
C ASP A 563 -0.08 -21.14 26.67
N PRO A 564 -0.02 -21.81 25.50
CA PRO A 564 -0.62 -21.29 24.27
C PRO A 564 -2.12 -20.99 24.38
N LYS A 565 -2.83 -21.67 25.27
CA LYS A 565 -4.27 -21.43 25.49
C LYS A 565 -4.57 -20.03 26.03
N THR A 566 -3.58 -19.33 26.58
CA THR A 566 -3.74 -17.92 26.98
C THR A 566 -3.97 -17.00 25.79
N VAL A 567 -3.54 -17.40 24.60
CA VAL A 567 -3.67 -16.68 23.33
C VAL A 567 -4.62 -17.38 22.36
N TYR A 568 -4.53 -18.69 22.27
CA TYR A 568 -5.29 -19.54 21.36
C TYR A 568 -6.14 -20.56 22.14
N PRO A 569 -7.19 -20.08 22.85
CA PRO A 569 -8.02 -20.96 23.70
C PRO A 569 -8.87 -21.95 22.92
N ILE A 570 -9.03 -21.75 21.62
CA ILE A 570 -9.85 -22.54 20.70
C ILE A 570 -9.06 -22.85 19.42
N SER A 571 -9.51 -23.86 18.68
CA SER A 571 -8.88 -24.20 17.39
C SER A 571 -9.10 -23.13 16.33
N GLU A 572 -8.23 -23.08 15.30
CA GLU A 572 -8.37 -22.18 14.15
C GLU A 572 -9.70 -22.40 13.41
N LYS A 573 -10.15 -23.64 13.30
CA LYS A 573 -11.46 -23.97 12.72
C LYS A 573 -12.61 -23.38 13.52
N GLN A 574 -12.55 -23.49 14.86
CA GLN A 574 -13.54 -22.86 15.75
C GLN A 574 -13.49 -21.34 15.64
N ALA A 575 -12.31 -20.74 15.59
CA ALA A 575 -12.14 -19.29 15.43
C ALA A 575 -12.73 -18.80 14.11
N PHE A 576 -12.52 -19.53 13.02
CA PHE A 576 -13.13 -19.24 11.72
C PHE A 576 -14.65 -19.34 11.78
N PHE A 577 -15.20 -20.42 12.34
CA PHE A 577 -16.64 -20.56 12.54
C PHE A 577 -17.22 -19.40 13.37
N ASN A 578 -16.59 -19.04 14.48
CA ASN A 578 -17.01 -17.91 15.32
C ASN A 578 -17.07 -16.60 14.55
N SER A 579 -16.08 -16.34 13.68
CA SER A 579 -16.06 -15.14 12.86
C SER A 579 -17.23 -15.09 11.86
N ILE A 580 -17.68 -16.24 11.36
CA ILE A 580 -18.88 -16.33 10.51
C ILE A 580 -20.14 -16.14 11.37
N ALA A 581 -20.24 -16.86 12.48
CA ALA A 581 -21.40 -16.83 13.36
C ALA A 581 -21.70 -15.43 13.92
N THR A 582 -20.68 -14.63 14.16
CA THR A 582 -20.83 -13.27 14.69
C THR A 582 -20.76 -12.18 13.63
N ALA A 583 -20.71 -12.53 12.34
CA ALA A 583 -20.77 -11.58 11.23
C ALA A 583 -22.15 -10.90 11.15
N THR A 584 -22.15 -9.63 10.80
CA THR A 584 -23.37 -8.83 10.74
C THR A 584 -23.50 -8.05 9.44
N VAL A 585 -24.74 -7.74 9.08
CA VAL A 585 -25.10 -6.94 7.91
C VAL A 585 -26.10 -5.86 8.25
N ILE A 586 -26.06 -4.76 7.54
CA ILE A 586 -27.03 -3.68 7.68
C ILE A 586 -28.46 -4.20 7.40
N LYS A 587 -29.45 -3.77 8.19
CA LYS A 587 -30.85 -4.10 7.94
C LYS A 587 -31.39 -3.39 6.70
N ASN A 588 -32.33 -4.03 6.02
CA ASN A 588 -33.01 -3.46 4.84
C ASN A 588 -34.20 -2.53 5.18
N ASP A 589 -34.25 -2.03 6.43
CA ASP A 589 -35.34 -1.21 6.97
C ASP A 589 -34.96 0.26 7.18
N ASP A 590 -33.85 0.69 6.58
CA ASP A 590 -33.31 2.06 6.68
C ASP A 590 -33.00 2.55 8.11
N SER A 591 -33.06 1.66 9.09
CA SER A 591 -32.77 2.00 10.50
C SER A 591 -31.30 2.29 10.78
N GLY A 592 -30.39 1.90 9.90
CA GLY A 592 -28.94 1.94 10.13
C GLY A 592 -28.45 0.89 11.11
N LYS A 593 -29.32 0.01 11.61
CA LYS A 593 -28.97 -1.07 12.54
C LYS A 593 -28.45 -2.30 11.81
N PHE A 594 -27.69 -3.11 12.50
CA PHE A 594 -27.16 -4.37 11.99
C PHE A 594 -27.99 -5.55 12.49
N GLU A 595 -28.00 -6.63 11.73
CA GLU A 595 -28.58 -7.92 12.07
C GLU A 595 -27.58 -9.04 11.81
N THR A 596 -27.85 -10.23 12.34
CA THR A 596 -27.06 -11.44 12.07
C THR A 596 -27.06 -11.74 10.57
N LEU A 597 -25.88 -12.00 10.03
CA LEU A 597 -25.73 -12.28 8.60
C LEU A 597 -26.06 -13.74 8.27
N VAL A 598 -25.51 -14.69 9.03
CA VAL A 598 -25.53 -16.11 8.66
C VAL A 598 -26.44 -16.91 9.56
N THR A 599 -27.38 -17.64 8.95
CA THR A 599 -28.19 -18.66 9.63
C THR A 599 -27.31 -19.89 9.88
N ILE A 600 -27.32 -20.36 11.10
CA ILE A 600 -26.61 -21.56 11.57
C ILE A 600 -27.61 -22.52 12.20
N THR A 601 -27.60 -23.77 11.80
CA THR A 601 -28.43 -24.85 12.33
C THR A 601 -27.66 -25.78 13.25
N ASP A 602 -28.32 -26.64 13.97
CA ASP A 602 -27.66 -27.69 14.76
C ASP A 602 -26.92 -28.68 13.86
N GLU A 603 -27.41 -28.92 12.65
CA GLU A 603 -26.77 -29.75 11.63
C GLU A 603 -25.45 -29.10 11.14
N ASP A 604 -25.44 -27.79 10.88
CA ASP A 604 -24.21 -27.06 10.50
C ASP A 604 -23.15 -27.18 11.60
N ILE A 605 -23.53 -27.01 12.87
CA ILE A 605 -22.61 -27.12 14.01
C ILE A 605 -22.03 -28.54 14.09
N ALA A 606 -22.87 -29.54 13.92
CA ALA A 606 -22.47 -30.96 13.97
C ALA A 606 -21.55 -31.32 12.76
N GLU A 607 -21.89 -30.88 11.56
CA GLU A 607 -21.08 -31.12 10.33
C GLU A 607 -19.70 -30.46 10.44
N TRP A 608 -19.66 -29.26 10.98
CA TRP A 608 -18.39 -28.57 11.20
C TRP A 608 -17.61 -29.11 12.39
N GLY A 609 -18.25 -29.87 13.29
CA GLY A 609 -17.61 -30.40 14.50
C GLY A 609 -17.05 -29.27 15.39
N VAL A 610 -17.85 -28.23 15.60
CA VAL A 610 -17.50 -27.02 16.36
C VAL A 610 -18.52 -26.76 17.47
N GLU A 611 -18.18 -25.91 18.42
CA GLU A 611 -19.11 -25.41 19.40
C GLU A 611 -19.90 -24.20 18.88
N GLY A 612 -21.18 -24.13 19.17
CA GLY A 612 -22.01 -23.02 18.70
C GLY A 612 -23.43 -23.10 19.22
N LYS A 613 -24.25 -22.19 18.75
CA LYS A 613 -25.71 -22.20 18.96
C LYS A 613 -26.41 -21.92 17.66
N PRO A 614 -27.57 -22.57 17.39
CA PRO A 614 -28.34 -22.22 16.20
C PRO A 614 -28.82 -20.78 16.27
N GLN A 615 -28.88 -20.14 15.12
CA GLN A 615 -29.29 -18.75 14.95
C GLN A 615 -29.92 -18.54 13.57
N THR A 616 -30.75 -17.50 13.47
CA THR A 616 -31.33 -17.06 12.20
C THR A 616 -30.58 -15.84 11.68
N GLY A 617 -30.16 -15.88 10.44
CA GLY A 617 -29.52 -14.80 9.72
C GLY A 617 -30.14 -14.60 8.34
N ARG A 618 -29.53 -13.77 7.53
CA ARG A 618 -30.00 -13.38 6.18
C ARG A 618 -29.79 -14.48 5.15
N VAL A 619 -28.67 -15.20 5.24
CA VAL A 619 -28.29 -16.28 4.30
C VAL A 619 -27.91 -17.54 5.09
N THR A 620 -28.03 -18.71 4.46
CA THR A 620 -27.58 -19.96 5.08
C THR A 620 -26.05 -20.06 5.12
N LEU A 621 -25.50 -20.84 6.05
CA LEU A 621 -24.05 -21.08 6.12
C LEU A 621 -23.53 -21.69 4.82
N LYS A 622 -24.28 -22.65 4.26
CA LYS A 622 -23.93 -23.29 2.98
C LYS A 622 -23.85 -22.30 1.84
N GLU A 623 -24.84 -21.42 1.71
CA GLU A 623 -24.88 -20.37 0.68
C GLU A 623 -23.73 -19.38 0.88
N PHE A 624 -23.52 -18.90 2.09
CA PHE A 624 -22.42 -17.98 2.42
C PHE A 624 -21.06 -18.55 2.00
N ILE A 625 -20.80 -19.81 2.35
CA ILE A 625 -19.54 -20.47 2.00
C ILE A 625 -19.44 -20.71 0.49
N SER A 626 -20.48 -21.28 -0.15
CA SER A 626 -20.41 -21.60 -1.59
C SER A 626 -20.24 -20.36 -2.47
N ASN A 627 -20.79 -19.22 -2.03
CA ASN A 627 -20.63 -17.95 -2.73
C ASN A 627 -19.24 -17.30 -2.50
N GLY A 628 -18.49 -17.73 -1.48
CA GLY A 628 -17.21 -17.13 -1.11
C GLY A 628 -17.38 -15.83 -0.32
N GLY A 629 -18.54 -15.67 0.36
CA GLY A 629 -18.85 -14.51 1.17
C GLY A 629 -20.25 -13.94 0.91
N TYR A 630 -20.40 -12.67 1.23
CA TYR A 630 -21.66 -11.94 1.06
C TYR A 630 -21.44 -10.50 0.60
N GLN A 631 -22.16 -10.11 -0.43
CA GLN A 631 -22.22 -8.72 -0.89
C GLN A 631 -23.62 -8.16 -0.67
N VAL A 632 -23.72 -6.95 -0.16
CA VAL A 632 -24.99 -6.24 -0.03
C VAL A 632 -25.49 -5.83 -1.41
N GLU A 633 -26.64 -6.35 -1.80
CA GLU A 633 -27.31 -5.88 -3.02
C GLU A 633 -27.75 -4.42 -2.82
N ARG A 634 -27.28 -3.54 -3.71
CA ARG A 634 -27.62 -2.12 -3.70
C ARG A 634 -28.82 -1.90 -4.61
N LYS A 635 -29.72 -1.03 -4.20
CA LYS A 635 -30.89 -0.64 -5.03
C LYS A 635 -30.91 0.86 -5.21
N LYS A 636 -31.25 1.30 -6.41
CA LYS A 636 -31.44 2.72 -6.68
C LYS A 636 -32.46 3.31 -5.71
N GLY A 637 -32.06 4.34 -4.99
CA GLY A 637 -32.89 5.02 -4.00
C GLY A 637 -32.81 4.44 -2.58
N ASP A 638 -32.06 3.37 -2.35
CA ASP A 638 -31.78 2.96 -0.97
C ASP A 638 -30.90 4.01 -0.27
N LYS A 639 -31.10 4.16 1.04
CA LYS A 639 -30.40 5.17 1.85
C LYS A 639 -28.87 4.99 1.87
N TYR A 640 -28.38 3.78 1.56
CA TYR A 640 -26.97 3.42 1.62
C TYR A 640 -26.24 3.66 0.31
N SER A 641 -26.98 3.81 -0.81
CA SER A 641 -26.42 4.09 -2.15
C SER A 641 -26.07 5.56 -2.38
N SER A 642 -26.31 6.43 -1.39
CA SER A 642 -26.13 7.88 -1.53
C SER A 642 -25.21 8.49 -0.49
N PHE A 643 -24.28 7.72 0.07
CA PHE A 643 -23.31 8.29 1.02
C PHE A 643 -22.45 9.35 0.31
N ILE A 644 -22.52 10.56 0.83
CA ILE A 644 -21.73 11.71 0.40
C ILE A 644 -20.83 12.13 1.55
N GLY A 645 -19.53 12.11 1.32
CA GLY A 645 -18.54 12.54 2.30
C GLY A 645 -18.76 13.99 2.73
N TYR A 646 -18.53 14.32 3.98
CA TYR A 646 -18.71 15.64 4.59
C TYR A 646 -20.15 16.18 4.59
N SER A 647 -21.14 15.45 4.07
CA SER A 647 -22.50 15.96 3.91
C SER A 647 -23.16 16.41 5.23
N ASP A 648 -22.86 15.72 6.34
CA ASP A 648 -23.40 16.09 7.64
C ASP A 648 -22.82 17.43 8.15
N PHE A 649 -21.52 17.62 7.98
CA PHE A 649 -20.81 18.86 8.29
C PHE A 649 -21.34 20.02 7.42
N ILE A 650 -21.48 19.81 6.10
CA ILE A 650 -21.96 20.86 5.18
C ILE A 650 -23.41 21.28 5.49
N LYS A 651 -24.26 20.33 5.90
CA LYS A 651 -25.66 20.63 6.26
C LYS A 651 -25.80 21.35 7.61
N ASP A 652 -24.96 20.99 8.57
CA ASP A 652 -25.05 21.48 9.94
C ASP A 652 -23.62 21.65 10.55
N PRO A 653 -22.85 22.64 10.10
CA PRO A 653 -21.47 22.81 10.52
C PRO A 653 -21.32 23.12 12.03
N GLU A 654 -22.35 23.69 12.67
CA GLU A 654 -22.34 23.96 14.11
C GLU A 654 -22.69 22.72 14.93
N GLY A 655 -23.68 21.93 14.51
CA GLY A 655 -24.12 20.73 15.21
C GLY A 655 -23.29 19.48 14.85
N LYS A 656 -22.57 19.51 13.74
CA LYS A 656 -21.68 18.44 13.22
C LYS A 656 -20.32 18.98 12.79
N PRO A 657 -19.61 19.72 13.65
CA PRO A 657 -18.33 20.31 13.31
C PRO A 657 -17.28 19.24 12.98
N LEU A 658 -16.26 19.61 12.23
CA LEU A 658 -15.04 18.82 12.10
C LEU A 658 -14.31 18.74 13.44
N THR A 659 -13.46 17.74 13.61
CA THR A 659 -12.69 17.54 14.86
C THR A 659 -11.41 18.38 14.90
N THR A 660 -11.32 19.44 14.10
CA THR A 660 -10.30 20.48 14.16
C THR A 660 -10.55 21.44 15.31
N LYS A 661 -9.62 22.32 15.60
CA LYS A 661 -9.75 23.29 16.69
C LYS A 661 -10.84 24.34 16.41
N SER A 662 -10.96 24.78 15.17
CA SER A 662 -12.01 25.72 14.72
C SER A 662 -13.37 25.06 14.46
N GLY A 663 -13.44 23.73 14.40
CA GLY A 663 -14.61 23.00 13.93
C GLY A 663 -14.82 23.03 12.41
N LYS A 664 -13.93 23.68 11.67
CA LYS A 664 -13.94 23.86 10.21
C LYS A 664 -12.69 23.29 9.58
N PHE A 665 -12.60 23.29 8.26
CA PHE A 665 -11.35 23.00 7.57
C PHE A 665 -10.37 24.16 7.75
N GLU A 666 -9.19 23.89 8.31
CA GLU A 666 -8.14 24.86 8.59
C GLU A 666 -7.13 24.91 7.42
N ILE A 667 -7.36 25.83 6.48
CA ILE A 667 -6.45 26.11 5.36
C ILE A 667 -5.14 26.72 5.89
N THR A 668 -5.24 27.57 6.93
CA THR A 668 -4.10 27.97 7.76
C THR A 668 -4.29 27.31 9.12
N CYS A 669 -3.36 26.45 9.55
CA CYS A 669 -3.53 25.59 10.73
C CYS A 669 -2.31 25.66 11.64
N GLN A 670 -2.46 26.34 12.78
CA GLN A 670 -1.38 26.48 13.77
C GLN A 670 -0.99 25.13 14.39
N ALA A 671 -1.98 24.27 14.65
CA ALA A 671 -1.73 22.96 15.25
C ALA A 671 -0.84 22.06 14.35
N LYS A 672 -1.00 22.12 13.01
CA LYS A 672 -0.13 21.43 12.05
C LYS A 672 1.30 21.97 12.12
N ALA A 673 1.48 23.28 12.09
CA ALA A 673 2.80 23.92 12.16
C ALA A 673 3.50 23.56 13.48
N ASP A 674 2.81 23.70 14.61
CA ASP A 674 3.35 23.36 15.93
C ASP A 674 3.79 21.90 16.02
N LEU A 675 3.00 20.99 15.47
CA LEU A 675 3.36 19.57 15.43
C LEU A 675 4.64 19.32 14.62
N PHE A 676 4.70 19.79 13.37
CA PHE A 676 5.86 19.57 12.50
C PHE A 676 7.12 20.22 13.07
N ASN A 677 7.01 21.44 13.60
CA ASN A 677 8.12 22.13 14.24
C ASN A 677 8.59 21.43 15.53
N SER A 678 7.66 20.81 16.28
CA SER A 678 8.01 20.06 17.49
C SER A 678 8.76 18.76 17.19
N ILE A 679 8.51 18.12 16.04
CA ILE A 679 9.22 16.91 15.61
C ILE A 679 10.71 17.20 15.46
N GLY A 680 11.10 18.31 14.81
CA GLY A 680 12.48 18.79 14.76
C GLY A 680 13.46 17.81 14.08
N LEU A 681 13.03 17.17 13.00
CA LEU A 681 13.87 16.25 12.18
C LEU A 681 14.55 16.94 11.00
N CYS A 682 14.22 18.19 10.74
CA CYS A 682 14.88 19.04 9.74
C CYS A 682 14.97 20.48 10.25
N ASP A 683 15.79 21.30 9.60
CA ASP A 683 16.03 22.70 9.98
C ASP A 683 14.92 23.65 9.46
N HIS A 684 13.99 23.16 8.63
CA HIS A 684 12.88 23.97 8.10
C HIS A 684 11.84 24.23 9.19
N GLU A 685 11.45 25.50 9.37
CA GLU A 685 10.34 25.93 10.23
C GLU A 685 9.05 26.00 9.40
N TYR A 686 8.10 25.11 9.71
CA TYR A 686 6.83 24.99 9.00
C TYR A 686 5.88 26.11 9.34
N ALA A 687 5.39 26.79 8.30
CA ALA A 687 4.33 27.77 8.42
C ALA A 687 2.96 27.12 8.65
N PRO A 688 1.98 27.85 9.25
CA PRO A 688 0.62 27.33 9.41
C PRO A 688 -0.14 27.19 8.08
N TYR A 689 0.14 28.03 7.08
CA TYR A 689 -0.39 27.87 5.71
C TYR A 689 0.38 26.79 4.92
N PRO A 690 -0.20 26.22 3.84
CA PRO A 690 0.50 25.26 3.00
C PRO A 690 1.52 25.94 2.09
N GLU A 691 2.77 25.96 2.51
CA GLU A 691 3.90 26.54 1.79
C GLU A 691 4.62 25.56 0.90
N TYR A 692 5.40 26.08 -0.08
CA TYR A 692 6.34 25.28 -0.85
C TYR A 692 7.65 25.11 -0.08
N ILE A 693 8.08 23.87 0.07
CA ILE A 693 9.35 23.53 0.71
C ILE A 693 10.21 22.85 -0.33
N VAL A 694 11.41 23.39 -0.57
CA VAL A 694 12.37 22.77 -1.48
C VAL A 694 12.79 21.40 -0.92
N PRO A 695 12.54 20.30 -1.61
CA PRO A 695 12.92 18.98 -1.13
C PRO A 695 14.44 18.84 -1.02
N THR A 696 14.92 18.09 -0.02
CA THR A 696 16.35 17.73 0.07
C THR A 696 16.80 16.93 -1.15
N LEU A 697 15.91 16.12 -1.72
CA LEU A 697 16.07 15.41 -2.99
C LEU A 697 14.85 15.73 -3.84
N GLY A 698 14.98 16.56 -4.83
CA GLY A 698 13.91 17.04 -5.69
C GLY A 698 14.45 17.66 -6.98
N TYR A 699 13.58 18.36 -7.71
CA TYR A 699 13.96 18.89 -9.01
C TYR A 699 15.11 19.93 -8.92
N GLU A 700 15.06 20.84 -7.96
CA GLU A 700 16.08 21.87 -7.75
C GLU A 700 17.44 21.23 -7.47
N THR A 701 17.46 20.17 -6.69
CA THR A 701 18.72 19.49 -6.32
C THR A 701 19.29 18.60 -7.44
N THR A 702 18.60 18.48 -8.58
CA THR A 702 19.20 17.93 -9.81
C THR A 702 20.20 18.90 -10.48
N PHE A 703 20.23 20.17 -10.06
CA PHE A 703 21.14 21.18 -10.54
C PHE A 703 22.23 21.49 -9.52
N LYS A 704 23.40 21.88 -10.00
CA LYS A 704 24.45 22.44 -9.13
C LYS A 704 23.90 23.68 -8.40
N ASP A 705 24.19 23.77 -7.13
CA ASP A 705 23.76 24.88 -6.26
C ASP A 705 22.23 25.10 -6.21
N GLY A 706 21.42 24.09 -6.59
CA GLY A 706 19.96 24.18 -6.57
C GLY A 706 19.34 25.18 -7.55
N LYS A 707 20.10 25.68 -8.52
CA LYS A 707 19.65 26.69 -9.46
C LYS A 707 18.99 26.09 -10.69
N ILE A 708 17.66 26.14 -10.77
CA ILE A 708 16.88 25.68 -11.93
C ILE A 708 17.38 26.33 -13.23
N GLY A 709 17.52 25.54 -14.29
CA GLY A 709 18.05 25.99 -15.60
C GLY A 709 19.57 26.18 -15.65
N GLY A 710 20.26 25.94 -14.54
CA GLY A 710 21.71 25.91 -14.47
C GLY A 710 22.34 24.60 -14.95
N GLU A 711 23.60 24.38 -14.59
CA GLU A 711 24.33 23.14 -14.89
C GLU A 711 23.77 21.99 -14.04
N LYS A 712 23.56 20.83 -14.65
CA LYS A 712 23.11 19.62 -13.92
C LYS A 712 24.20 19.10 -12.97
N GLY A 713 23.74 18.60 -11.82
CA GLY A 713 24.59 17.97 -10.81
C GLY A 713 24.93 16.51 -11.12
N GLU A 714 25.48 15.82 -10.14
CA GLU A 714 25.87 14.40 -10.24
C GLU A 714 24.66 13.46 -10.45
N TYR A 715 23.51 13.83 -9.90
CA TYR A 715 22.25 13.08 -9.99
C TYR A 715 21.20 13.93 -10.74
N PRO A 716 21.27 13.98 -12.09
CA PRO A 716 20.53 14.94 -12.89
C PRO A 716 19.07 14.56 -13.17
N TYR A 717 18.63 13.39 -12.75
CA TYR A 717 17.30 12.84 -12.98
C TYR A 717 16.52 12.65 -11.68
N LEU A 718 15.18 12.71 -11.78
CA LEU A 718 14.26 12.37 -10.70
C LEU A 718 13.90 10.88 -10.78
N LEU A 719 13.89 10.23 -9.63
CA LEU A 719 13.53 8.82 -9.48
C LEU A 719 12.20 8.69 -8.75
N PHE A 720 11.25 7.94 -9.33
CA PHE A 720 10.00 7.57 -8.69
C PHE A 720 9.75 6.05 -8.74
N ASN A 721 8.91 5.55 -7.80
CA ASN A 721 8.72 4.13 -7.58
C ASN A 721 7.26 3.73 -7.84
N PRO A 722 6.86 3.45 -9.10
CA PRO A 722 5.48 3.09 -9.40
C PRO A 722 5.12 1.68 -8.90
N HIS A 723 3.89 1.52 -8.40
CA HIS A 723 3.31 0.20 -8.20
C HIS A 723 2.99 -0.43 -9.55
N TYR A 724 3.81 -1.39 -9.95
CA TYR A 724 3.68 -2.05 -11.25
C TYR A 724 2.76 -3.27 -11.19
N PHE A 725 2.16 -3.59 -12.32
CA PHE A 725 1.14 -4.64 -12.45
C PHE A 725 1.61 -6.04 -12.01
N ARG A 726 2.89 -6.35 -12.15
CA ARG A 726 3.50 -7.62 -11.80
C ARG A 726 3.34 -8.02 -10.32
N ARG A 727 3.45 -7.07 -9.40
CA ARG A 727 3.55 -7.31 -7.96
C ARG A 727 2.48 -6.59 -7.15
N SER A 728 2.29 -7.05 -5.92
CA SER A 728 1.65 -6.28 -4.85
C SER A 728 2.70 -6.04 -3.76
N HIS A 729 3.34 -4.88 -3.75
CA HIS A 729 4.61 -4.65 -3.09
C HIS A 729 5.63 -5.72 -3.53
N SER A 730 6.18 -6.54 -2.63
CA SER A 730 7.11 -7.62 -2.93
C SER A 730 6.45 -9.00 -3.15
N VAL A 731 5.13 -9.09 -2.93
CA VAL A 731 4.38 -10.33 -3.13
C VAL A 731 4.20 -10.59 -4.63
N PHE A 732 4.29 -11.83 -5.05
CA PHE A 732 4.28 -12.31 -6.43
C PHE A 732 5.57 -12.08 -7.23
N ASP A 733 6.64 -11.56 -6.63
CA ASP A 733 7.89 -11.34 -7.36
C ASP A 733 8.50 -12.64 -7.90
N ASN A 734 8.31 -13.75 -7.19
CA ASN A 734 8.78 -15.09 -7.54
C ASN A 734 7.90 -15.83 -8.55
N CYS A 735 6.67 -15.35 -8.84
CA CYS A 735 5.72 -16.08 -9.69
C CYS A 735 6.16 -16.13 -11.15
N PRO A 736 6.45 -17.29 -11.75
CA PRO A 736 6.95 -17.42 -13.10
C PRO A 736 6.05 -16.79 -14.17
N TRP A 737 4.74 -17.01 -14.11
CA TRP A 737 3.80 -16.42 -15.09
C TRP A 737 3.81 -14.89 -15.10
N LEU A 738 4.00 -14.27 -13.93
CA LEU A 738 4.07 -12.81 -13.84
C LEU A 738 5.42 -12.28 -14.30
N ARG A 739 6.50 -13.04 -14.10
CA ARG A 739 7.82 -12.73 -14.62
C ARG A 739 7.87 -12.78 -16.14
N GLU A 740 7.22 -13.79 -16.73
CA GLU A 740 7.10 -13.94 -18.18
C GLU A 740 6.24 -12.82 -18.80
N ALA A 741 5.09 -12.50 -18.18
CA ALA A 741 4.16 -11.51 -18.70
C ALA A 741 4.64 -10.06 -18.51
N TRP A 742 5.32 -9.78 -17.41
CA TRP A 742 5.81 -8.43 -17.04
C TRP A 742 7.21 -8.52 -16.44
N ALA A 743 8.19 -8.21 -17.26
CA ALA A 743 9.60 -8.14 -16.83
C ALA A 743 9.78 -7.08 -15.72
N ASN A 744 10.99 -6.98 -15.21
CA ASN A 744 11.38 -6.03 -14.17
C ASN A 744 12.16 -4.84 -14.78
N PRO A 745 11.49 -3.83 -15.35
CA PRO A 745 12.17 -2.77 -16.10
C PRO A 745 12.69 -1.64 -15.21
N VAL A 746 13.57 -0.82 -15.79
CA VAL A 746 13.63 0.61 -15.50
C VAL A 746 12.89 1.36 -16.60
N PHE A 747 11.96 2.22 -16.25
CA PHE A 747 11.27 3.11 -17.18
C PHE A 747 12.13 4.35 -17.40
N LEU A 748 12.49 4.61 -18.66
CA LEU A 748 13.29 5.75 -19.08
C LEU A 748 12.52 6.55 -20.13
N ASN A 749 12.60 7.87 -20.07
CA ASN A 749 12.10 8.66 -21.20
C ASN A 749 12.90 8.33 -22.46
N ALA A 750 12.23 8.18 -23.61
CA ALA A 750 12.85 7.73 -24.85
C ALA A 750 13.93 8.69 -25.36
N SER A 751 13.77 10.01 -25.16
CA SER A 751 14.80 10.99 -25.54
C SER A 751 16.03 10.92 -24.65
N ASP A 752 15.84 10.79 -23.33
CA ASP A 752 16.94 10.69 -22.37
C ASP A 752 17.74 9.40 -22.55
N ALA A 753 17.04 8.28 -22.83
CA ALA A 753 17.66 7.00 -23.14
C ALA A 753 18.49 7.08 -24.42
N LYS A 754 17.95 7.70 -25.49
CA LYS A 754 18.63 7.89 -26.78
C LYS A 754 19.87 8.74 -26.64
N GLU A 755 19.84 9.81 -25.86
CA GLU A 755 20.99 10.67 -25.60
C GLU A 755 22.15 9.87 -24.97
N LYS A 756 21.86 8.91 -24.16
CA LYS A 756 22.83 8.01 -23.51
C LYS A 756 23.13 6.73 -24.30
N GLY A 757 22.59 6.57 -25.50
CA GLY A 757 22.81 5.40 -26.35
C GLY A 757 22.19 4.12 -25.82
N ILE A 758 21.08 4.23 -25.09
CA ILE A 758 20.35 3.12 -24.47
C ILE A 758 19.14 2.76 -25.34
N GLU A 759 18.98 1.47 -25.61
CA GLU A 759 17.85 0.89 -26.33
C GLU A 759 17.01 0.00 -25.42
N ASN A 760 15.76 -0.32 -25.83
CA ASN A 760 14.90 -1.25 -25.10
C ASN A 760 15.59 -2.60 -24.90
N GLY A 761 15.58 -3.09 -23.65
CA GLY A 761 16.19 -4.36 -23.26
C GLY A 761 17.68 -4.28 -22.91
N ASP A 762 18.34 -3.16 -23.11
CA ASP A 762 19.71 -2.97 -22.60
C ASP A 762 19.75 -3.10 -21.08
N THR A 763 20.83 -3.65 -20.55
CA THR A 763 21.08 -3.60 -19.11
C THR A 763 21.54 -2.19 -18.74
N VAL A 764 20.83 -1.60 -17.78
CA VAL A 764 21.08 -0.24 -17.30
C VAL A 764 21.46 -0.29 -15.83
N ARG A 765 22.52 0.40 -15.47
CA ARG A 765 22.88 0.73 -14.11
C ARG A 765 22.19 2.02 -13.73
N VAL A 766 21.45 2.00 -12.61
CA VAL A 766 20.84 3.18 -12.01
C VAL A 766 21.41 3.34 -10.61
N TRP A 767 21.80 4.57 -10.26
CA TRP A 767 22.39 4.83 -8.95
C TRP A 767 21.91 6.15 -8.34
N THR A 768 21.91 6.16 -7.03
CA THR A 768 21.70 7.33 -6.18
C THR A 768 22.90 7.46 -5.22
N LYS A 769 22.90 8.46 -4.36
CA LYS A 769 23.93 8.54 -3.30
C LYS A 769 23.89 7.38 -2.29
N TYR A 770 22.86 6.53 -2.32
CA TYR A 770 22.67 5.43 -1.37
C TYR A 770 23.07 4.07 -1.91
N GLY A 771 22.83 3.81 -3.17
CA GLY A 771 23.11 2.49 -3.74
C GLY A 771 22.96 2.46 -5.25
N GLU A 772 23.16 1.28 -5.82
CA GLU A 772 23.19 1.02 -7.24
C GLU A 772 22.41 -0.26 -7.57
N VAL A 773 21.65 -0.23 -8.65
CA VAL A 773 20.88 -1.38 -9.12
C VAL A 773 21.05 -1.60 -10.61
N LEU A 774 20.84 -2.84 -11.05
CA LEU A 774 20.74 -3.16 -12.47
C LEU A 774 19.30 -3.50 -12.84
N ARG A 775 18.85 -2.97 -13.99
CA ARG A 775 17.54 -3.27 -14.58
C ARG A 775 17.66 -3.26 -16.11
N LYS A 776 16.68 -3.88 -16.79
CA LYS A 776 16.56 -3.76 -18.25
C LYS A 776 15.74 -2.52 -18.61
N ALA A 777 16.21 -1.80 -19.62
CA ALA A 777 15.57 -0.58 -20.09
C ALA A 777 14.21 -0.84 -20.72
N CYS A 778 13.24 0.00 -20.36
CA CYS A 778 12.00 0.21 -21.09
C CYS A 778 11.90 1.69 -21.46
N CYS A 779 12.24 2.02 -22.71
CA CYS A 779 12.24 3.39 -23.21
C CYS A 779 10.81 3.79 -23.61
N MET A 780 10.29 4.89 -23.05
CA MET A 780 8.89 5.28 -23.13
C MET A 780 8.75 6.71 -23.66
N GLU A 781 7.89 6.91 -24.67
CA GLU A 781 7.48 8.23 -25.17
C GLU A 781 6.49 8.95 -24.22
N ASN A 782 5.80 8.19 -23.40
CA ASN A 782 4.76 8.65 -22.50
C ASN A 782 5.23 8.76 -21.03
N LEU A 783 6.51 8.98 -20.82
CA LEU A 783 7.15 9.36 -19.57
C LEU A 783 7.73 10.76 -19.71
N MET A 784 7.59 11.60 -18.70
CA MET A 784 8.14 12.95 -18.70
C MET A 784 9.67 12.92 -18.82
N PRO A 785 10.30 13.77 -19.64
CA PRO A 785 11.76 13.88 -19.70
C PRO A 785 12.36 14.26 -18.34
N GLY A 786 13.50 13.66 -18.01
CA GLY A 786 14.17 13.86 -16.72
C GLY A 786 13.68 12.94 -15.60
N GLU A 787 12.69 12.07 -15.87
CA GLU A 787 12.13 11.11 -14.92
C GLU A 787 12.62 9.69 -15.18
N VAL A 788 12.89 8.96 -14.10
CA VAL A 788 13.29 7.55 -14.09
C VAL A 788 12.34 6.77 -13.19
N GLY A 789 11.68 5.76 -13.73
CA GLY A 789 10.73 4.94 -12.96
C GLY A 789 11.30 3.56 -12.63
N ILE A 790 11.38 3.20 -11.34
CA ILE A 790 11.74 1.84 -10.92
C ILE A 790 10.56 1.20 -10.19
N PRO A 791 9.91 0.17 -10.80
CA PRO A 791 8.82 -0.54 -10.16
C PRO A 791 9.16 -1.09 -8.79
N HIS A 792 8.28 -0.78 -7.81
CA HIS A 792 8.44 -1.14 -6.42
C HIS A 792 8.40 -2.66 -6.17
N GLY A 793 9.29 -3.15 -5.28
CA GLY A 793 9.15 -4.43 -4.58
C GLY A 793 9.92 -5.62 -5.15
N SER A 794 10.91 -5.42 -6.03
CA SER A 794 11.83 -6.51 -6.44
C SER A 794 12.62 -7.05 -5.27
N TRP A 795 12.78 -8.37 -5.21
CA TRP A 795 13.63 -9.00 -4.20
C TRP A 795 15.10 -8.72 -4.47
N VAL A 796 15.81 -8.28 -3.43
CA VAL A 796 17.24 -7.91 -3.51
C VAL A 796 18.11 -9.11 -3.87
N ARG A 797 19.12 -8.88 -4.71
CA ARG A 797 20.19 -9.82 -5.04
C ARG A 797 21.50 -9.05 -5.17
N VAL A 798 22.12 -8.78 -4.03
CA VAL A 798 23.37 -8.02 -3.98
C VAL A 798 24.51 -8.88 -4.49
N ASN A 799 25.24 -8.36 -5.47
CA ASN A 799 26.55 -8.89 -5.84
C ASN A 799 27.57 -8.39 -4.82
N GLU A 800 28.10 -9.28 -3.99
CA GLU A 800 29.00 -8.91 -2.88
C GLU A 800 30.37 -8.37 -3.33
N GLU A 801 30.77 -8.62 -4.60
CA GLU A 801 32.04 -8.09 -5.14
C GLU A 801 31.90 -6.63 -5.59
N THR A 802 30.77 -6.30 -6.22
CA THR A 802 30.53 -4.96 -6.78
C THR A 802 29.71 -4.07 -5.86
N GLY A 803 28.95 -4.65 -4.92
CA GLY A 803 27.97 -3.95 -4.09
C GLY A 803 26.70 -3.53 -4.84
N ILE A 804 26.53 -3.92 -6.11
CA ILE A 804 25.37 -3.60 -6.95
C ILE A 804 24.26 -4.62 -6.67
N ASP A 805 23.03 -4.16 -6.55
CA ASP A 805 21.87 -5.05 -6.50
C ASP A 805 21.40 -5.42 -7.92
N GLU A 806 21.67 -6.64 -8.33
CA GLU A 806 21.24 -7.21 -9.61
C GLU A 806 19.75 -7.63 -9.60
N GLY A 807 19.11 -7.69 -8.43
CA GLY A 807 17.68 -7.90 -8.28
C GLY A 807 16.88 -6.64 -8.61
N GLY A 808 17.52 -5.49 -8.54
CA GLY A 808 16.94 -4.20 -8.87
C GLY A 808 15.89 -3.72 -7.87
N ALA A 809 16.13 -3.90 -6.58
CA ALA A 809 15.23 -3.44 -5.53
C ALA A 809 15.24 -1.91 -5.43
N ASP A 810 14.09 -1.28 -5.61
CA ASP A 810 13.93 0.18 -5.54
C ASP A 810 14.40 0.77 -4.19
N ASN A 811 14.15 0.08 -3.08
CA ASN A 811 14.56 0.53 -1.76
C ASN A 811 16.07 0.45 -1.49
N TYR A 812 16.81 -0.22 -2.35
CA TYR A 812 18.28 -0.19 -2.33
C TYR A 812 18.84 1.17 -2.78
N LEU A 813 18.00 1.95 -3.47
CA LEU A 813 18.30 3.31 -3.94
C LEU A 813 17.80 4.41 -3.00
N THR A 814 17.05 4.05 -1.94
CA THR A 814 16.49 5.02 -0.98
C THR A 814 17.35 5.15 0.27
N GLY A 815 17.18 6.24 0.99
CA GLY A 815 17.96 6.55 2.19
C GLY A 815 17.14 7.12 3.33
N ASN A 816 17.81 7.89 4.17
CA ASN A 816 17.29 8.41 5.43
C ASN A 816 17.21 9.94 5.42
N ASP A 817 16.96 10.59 4.28
CA ASP A 817 16.68 12.03 4.22
C ASP A 817 15.26 12.27 4.72
N ILE A 818 15.10 12.50 6.02
CA ILE A 818 13.82 12.68 6.68
C ILE A 818 13.48 14.16 6.72
N SER A 819 12.27 14.52 6.23
CA SER A 819 11.71 15.86 6.38
C SER A 819 10.95 16.05 7.71
N GLY A 820 10.45 17.26 7.98
CA GLY A 820 9.88 17.60 9.27
C GLY A 820 8.67 16.79 9.70
N GLY A 821 7.88 16.27 8.75
CA GLY A 821 6.79 15.34 9.04
C GLY A 821 7.22 13.90 9.30
N GLY A 822 8.51 13.62 9.35
CA GLY A 822 9.05 12.25 9.50
C GLY A 822 8.97 11.41 8.22
N VAL A 823 8.89 12.04 7.05
CA VAL A 823 8.79 11.39 5.75
C VAL A 823 10.14 11.36 5.04
N THR A 824 10.49 10.28 4.39
CA THR A 824 11.73 10.16 3.59
C THR A 824 11.46 10.46 2.13
N SER A 825 12.54 10.62 1.34
CA SER A 825 12.52 10.66 -0.13
C SER A 825 12.20 9.28 -0.73
N TYR A 826 11.06 8.71 -0.34
CA TYR A 826 10.65 7.38 -0.76
C TYR A 826 10.24 7.33 -2.23
N ASN A 827 9.45 8.32 -2.67
CA ASN A 827 8.99 8.44 -4.05
C ASN A 827 9.65 9.60 -4.82
N ASN A 828 10.50 10.40 -4.22
CA ASN A 828 11.27 11.45 -4.89
C ASN A 828 12.75 11.33 -4.50
N ASN A 829 13.56 10.81 -5.37
CA ASN A 829 15.00 10.71 -5.17
C ASN A 829 15.72 11.28 -6.38
N ASN A 830 16.98 11.66 -6.23
CA ASN A 830 17.82 12.08 -7.34
C ASN A 830 18.70 10.91 -7.76
N CYS A 831 18.75 10.63 -9.07
CA CYS A 831 19.51 9.52 -9.61
C CYS A 831 20.29 9.89 -10.87
N ASN A 832 21.15 8.99 -11.27
CA ASN A 832 21.73 8.94 -12.61
C ASN A 832 21.61 7.52 -13.15
N PHE A 833 21.80 7.36 -14.44
CA PHE A 833 21.77 6.06 -15.10
C PHE A 833 22.68 6.04 -16.32
N GLU A 834 23.12 4.85 -16.69
CA GLU A 834 23.96 4.63 -17.89
C GLU A 834 23.73 3.22 -18.43
N LYS A 835 24.11 3.00 -19.70
CA LYS A 835 24.22 1.63 -20.22
C LYS A 835 25.32 0.91 -19.45
N TYR A 836 25.03 -0.28 -18.95
CA TYR A 836 25.98 -1.04 -18.15
C TYR A 836 26.98 -1.77 -19.04
N ASP A 837 28.27 -1.55 -18.79
CA ASP A 837 29.37 -2.15 -19.58
C ASP A 837 29.76 -3.56 -19.10
N GLY A 838 29.22 -4.02 -17.99
CA GLY A 838 29.46 -5.35 -17.44
C GLY A 838 28.57 -6.44 -18.07
N PRO A 839 28.52 -7.64 -17.47
CA PRO A 839 27.67 -8.70 -17.93
C PRO A 839 26.20 -8.28 -18.01
N ALA A 840 25.56 -8.54 -19.13
CA ALA A 840 24.15 -8.24 -19.30
C ALA A 840 23.29 -9.05 -18.32
N LEU A 841 22.26 -8.42 -17.75
CA LEU A 841 21.26 -9.16 -16.97
C LEU A 841 20.58 -10.19 -17.87
N GLU A 842 20.29 -11.36 -17.32
CA GLU A 842 19.39 -12.29 -17.94
C GLU A 842 17.96 -11.74 -18.03
N ASP A 843 17.17 -12.27 -18.95
CA ASP A 843 15.75 -11.96 -18.95
C ASP A 843 15.10 -12.48 -17.66
N ASP A 844 14.25 -11.67 -17.08
CA ASP A 844 13.69 -11.92 -15.76
C ASP A 844 12.98 -13.28 -15.63
N CYS A 845 12.37 -13.78 -16.71
CA CYS A 845 11.77 -15.11 -16.77
C CYS A 845 12.80 -16.26 -16.72
N ASN A 846 14.07 -16.00 -17.04
CA ASN A 846 15.16 -16.98 -17.02
C ASN A 846 15.95 -16.96 -15.71
N ILE A 847 15.73 -15.98 -14.84
CA ILE A 847 16.40 -15.92 -13.54
C ILE A 847 15.92 -17.10 -12.69
N ASP A 848 16.87 -17.87 -12.17
CA ASP A 848 16.60 -19.04 -11.34
C ASP A 848 15.73 -18.69 -10.12
N ALA A 849 14.76 -19.55 -9.86
CA ALA A 849 13.99 -19.51 -8.63
C ALA A 849 14.89 -19.85 -7.43
N ARG A 850 14.60 -19.26 -6.26
CA ARG A 850 15.32 -19.54 -5.00
C ARG A 850 14.84 -20.86 -4.40
N ILE A 851 15.13 -21.96 -5.08
CA ILE A 851 14.77 -23.32 -4.65
C ILE A 851 15.83 -23.84 -3.69
N LEU A 852 15.40 -24.28 -2.51
CA LEU A 852 16.25 -25.00 -1.55
C LEU A 852 15.81 -26.47 -1.52
N ASP A 853 16.65 -27.34 -2.01
CA ASP A 853 16.51 -28.78 -1.87
C ASP A 853 17.69 -29.32 -1.06
N LEU A 854 17.46 -29.48 0.25
CA LEU A 854 18.49 -29.84 1.23
C LEU A 854 18.38 -31.30 1.70
N GLY A 855 17.61 -32.11 0.98
CA GLY A 855 17.44 -33.54 1.23
C GLY A 855 16.33 -33.91 2.20
#